data_4b4428dcce48670826df690c8e1f0aa1
#
_entry.id   4b4428dcce48670826df690c8e1f0aa1
#
_cell.length_a   1.000
_cell.length_b   1.000
_cell.length_c   1.000
_cell.angle_alpha   90.00
_cell.angle_beta   90.00
_cell.angle_gamma   90.00
#
_symmetry.space_group_name_H-M   'P 1'
#
loop_
_entity.id
_entity.type
_entity.pdbx_description
1 polymer ?
#
loop_
_entity_poly.entity_id
_entity_poly.type
_entity_poly.pdbx_seq_one_letter_code
_entity_poly.pdbx_strand_id
1 'polypeptide(L)'
;NTFFDLEDLEVLDLSENYITHLPEKLFSKTKRLKTLKLCYNQLVEIKPRLFLHLSKLEFLDLRFNRIQEIKGEQFYGLESLKSLNISDNQLSSLAPTTQLNDFGNYSVLQNCKNLEDLQLANNSLTEVYADWKMLLNRLHILNLAFNNIQIVEVADLDFFSDVTMDLSNNKIKLVNFWDAPLVARAHLDVFNSTYERDLQIRQKRIKLDNNPFVCDCQLLPFVQFVRNGLTPEVQYLFDIPSANLKCKEPMALEKQPLIHVPLTSLTCRFVNPEYKCPEHCICEYRPIDTGNIVNCQGAGLQQVPSRLPLYRFANHTELVLDYNRLTSFSIPQNGSYENVTHFHLSNNNIKRLNISGISKKIKVLDVSHNNLTVLTPEDTSFLERTPDLNLLLLHDNPWQCDCDTIPLLWLLRKKFTAVKLSQNITCQDNTSLEKLEETQLCPSSGSIITTIIGFVLAFLSLLITCFTALYYQYRTQIHIYCFSSKWKVLRWMVSHPDIDADKRYDAFISYAKEDEPFVVEHLIPELEENGETKFKLCVHFRDWKGGDSIPSQILSSVQNSRRTIVVLSPSFLKSVWGIVEFRTAHSEALKTGTSKVIVILKEEVGAITELEDELKAYLQMNTYVKWGSPWFWQQLKFALPHPPEDPDDISCFFGCFPKISKDTRSHNVLQNVCLKDGEVAYVTEMSEKRNGKDLNSPLSPEKKSSLIIECVDTKLPEHHQNGTVINV
;
A
#
# COMPACT_ATOMS: atom_id res chain seq x y z
N ASN A 1 23.72 -35.61 42.18
CA ASN A 1 22.51 -34.71 42.30
C ASN A 1 22.60 -33.89 43.60
N THR A 2 23.16 -32.74 43.52
CA THR A 2 23.48 -31.84 44.67
C THR A 2 22.23 -31.44 45.49
N PHE A 3 21.04 -31.42 44.86
CA PHE A 3 19.78 -30.99 45.51
C PHE A 3 18.76 -32.14 45.61
N PHE A 4 19.17 -33.40 45.52
CA PHE A 4 18.26 -34.54 45.44
C PHE A 4 17.40 -34.73 46.71
N ASP A 5 17.93 -34.39 47.88
CA ASP A 5 17.23 -34.58 49.17
C ASP A 5 16.50 -33.31 49.66
N LEU A 6 16.48 -32.24 48.83
CA LEU A 6 15.91 -30.95 49.17
C LEU A 6 14.50 -30.76 48.55
N GLU A 7 13.59 -31.67 48.77
CA GLU A 7 12.24 -31.67 48.19
C GLU A 7 11.38 -30.48 48.66
N ASP A 8 11.64 -29.95 49.84
CA ASP A 8 10.93 -28.83 50.48
C ASP A 8 11.57 -27.46 50.17
N LEU A 9 12.62 -27.40 49.36
CA LEU A 9 13.32 -26.16 49.05
C LEU A 9 12.40 -25.23 48.26
N GLU A 10 12.18 -24.03 48.83
CA GLU A 10 11.35 -22.98 48.19
C GLU A 10 12.18 -21.87 47.52
N VAL A 11 13.35 -21.59 48.05
CA VAL A 11 14.24 -20.54 47.55
C VAL A 11 15.64 -21.10 47.35
N LEU A 12 16.20 -20.94 46.16
CA LEU A 12 17.57 -21.32 45.85
C LEU A 12 18.28 -20.13 45.23
N ASP A 13 19.33 -19.68 45.89
CA ASP A 13 20.20 -18.62 45.38
C ASP A 13 21.58 -19.20 45.06
N LEU A 14 21.90 -19.22 43.75
CA LEU A 14 23.18 -19.63 43.21
C LEU A 14 23.86 -18.47 42.46
N SER A 15 23.44 -17.23 42.72
CA SER A 15 23.99 -16.04 42.10
C SER A 15 25.46 -15.80 42.50
N GLU A 16 26.15 -15.00 41.72
CA GLU A 16 27.53 -14.57 41.93
C GLU A 16 28.52 -15.73 42.04
N ASN A 17 28.39 -16.72 41.15
CA ASN A 17 29.28 -17.88 41.08
C ASN A 17 29.93 -17.99 39.68
N TYR A 18 30.66 -19.07 39.45
CA TYR A 18 31.33 -19.35 38.17
C TYR A 18 30.65 -20.51 37.41
N ILE A 19 29.35 -20.68 37.54
CA ILE A 19 28.62 -21.79 36.97
C ILE A 19 28.55 -21.61 35.44
N THR A 20 29.11 -22.58 34.72
CA THR A 20 29.12 -22.56 33.25
C THR A 20 28.01 -23.41 32.64
N HIS A 21 27.56 -24.45 33.33
CA HIS A 21 26.51 -25.34 32.86
C HIS A 21 25.75 -25.98 34.05
N LEU A 22 24.51 -26.37 33.79
CA LEU A 22 23.62 -27.02 34.74
C LEU A 22 23.23 -28.40 34.18
N PRO A 23 23.35 -29.50 34.97
CA PRO A 23 22.90 -30.81 34.55
C PRO A 23 21.39 -30.90 34.36
N GLU A 24 20.89 -31.58 33.34
CA GLU A 24 19.45 -31.63 32.98
C GLU A 24 18.51 -32.05 34.13
N LYS A 25 18.95 -32.92 35.02
CA LYS A 25 18.14 -33.45 36.14
C LYS A 25 18.41 -32.74 37.45
N LEU A 26 19.09 -31.58 37.46
CA LEU A 26 19.52 -30.89 38.67
C LEU A 26 18.36 -30.57 39.61
N PHE A 27 17.25 -30.13 39.07
CA PHE A 27 16.06 -29.68 39.82
C PHE A 27 14.93 -30.70 39.84
N SER A 28 15.18 -31.97 39.47
CA SER A 28 14.13 -32.98 39.35
C SER A 28 13.36 -33.28 40.63
N LYS A 29 13.94 -33.00 41.80
CA LYS A 29 13.36 -33.24 43.12
C LYS A 29 12.88 -31.98 43.84
N THR A 30 13.34 -30.80 43.46
CA THR A 30 13.01 -29.53 44.11
C THR A 30 11.66 -28.95 43.64
N LYS A 31 10.60 -29.77 43.70
CA LYS A 31 9.26 -29.45 43.16
C LYS A 31 8.54 -28.26 43.85
N ARG A 32 8.99 -27.87 45.02
CA ARG A 32 8.40 -26.78 45.79
C ARG A 32 9.10 -25.44 45.57
N LEU A 33 10.13 -25.44 44.70
CA LEU A 33 10.92 -24.24 44.44
C LEU A 33 10.04 -23.13 43.82
N LYS A 34 10.04 -21.97 44.47
CA LYS A 34 9.33 -20.76 44.06
C LYS A 34 10.27 -19.69 43.51
N THR A 35 11.50 -19.63 44.03
CA THR A 35 12.48 -18.65 43.62
C THR A 35 13.82 -19.33 43.27
N LEU A 36 14.30 -19.08 42.08
CA LEU A 36 15.60 -19.55 41.62
C LEU A 36 16.40 -18.38 41.08
N LYS A 37 17.53 -18.09 41.73
CA LYS A 37 18.49 -17.11 41.26
C LYS A 37 19.76 -17.77 40.74
N LEU A 38 20.11 -17.44 39.51
CA LEU A 38 21.29 -17.92 38.78
C LEU A 38 22.05 -16.74 38.15
N CYS A 39 21.74 -15.50 38.59
CA CYS A 39 22.37 -14.32 38.04
C CYS A 39 23.85 -14.22 38.39
N TYR A 40 24.59 -13.42 37.60
CA TYR A 40 26.03 -13.22 37.74
C TYR A 40 26.82 -14.54 37.73
N ASN A 41 26.58 -15.36 36.70
CA ASN A 41 27.28 -16.61 36.44
C ASN A 41 27.89 -16.62 35.01
N GLN A 42 28.29 -17.77 34.51
CA GLN A 42 28.88 -17.93 33.18
C GLN A 42 28.10 -18.93 32.33
N LEU A 43 26.78 -19.05 32.54
CA LEU A 43 25.93 -19.96 31.79
C LEU A 43 25.88 -19.56 30.31
N VAL A 44 26.20 -20.49 29.42
CA VAL A 44 26.17 -20.29 27.97
C VAL A 44 24.86 -20.80 27.36
N GLU A 45 24.30 -21.84 27.95
CA GLU A 45 23.07 -22.47 27.50
C GLU A 45 22.21 -22.96 28.67
N ILE A 46 20.93 -23.10 28.42
CA ILE A 46 19.98 -23.78 29.31
C ILE A 46 19.62 -25.11 28.63
N LYS A 47 19.83 -26.23 29.33
CA LYS A 47 19.47 -27.54 28.77
C LYS A 47 17.97 -27.68 28.60
N PRO A 48 17.46 -28.35 27.54
CA PRO A 48 16.05 -28.67 27.39
C PRO A 48 15.51 -29.40 28.65
N ARG A 49 14.30 -29.08 29.04
CA ARG A 49 13.61 -29.69 30.18
C ARG A 49 14.29 -29.52 31.54
N LEU A 50 15.29 -28.64 31.67
CA LEU A 50 15.97 -28.39 32.97
C LEU A 50 14.97 -28.02 34.06
N PHE A 51 13.96 -27.23 33.73
CA PHE A 51 12.96 -26.70 34.66
C PHE A 51 11.63 -27.50 34.66
N LEU A 52 11.57 -28.65 33.97
CA LEU A 52 10.34 -29.43 33.76
C LEU A 52 9.55 -29.76 35.05
N HIS A 53 10.23 -29.89 36.17
CA HIS A 53 9.61 -30.24 37.45
C HIS A 53 9.35 -29.07 38.38
N LEU A 54 9.61 -27.84 37.93
CA LEU A 54 9.49 -26.61 38.70
C LEU A 54 8.14 -25.90 38.52
N SER A 55 7.05 -26.65 38.55
CA SER A 55 5.69 -26.11 38.29
C SER A 55 5.22 -25.05 39.30
N LYS A 56 5.92 -24.88 40.43
CA LYS A 56 5.66 -23.83 41.41
C LYS A 56 6.61 -22.65 41.36
N LEU A 57 7.54 -22.66 40.41
CA LEU A 57 8.50 -21.58 40.27
C LEU A 57 7.78 -20.28 39.84
N GLU A 58 7.92 -19.24 40.67
CA GLU A 58 7.33 -17.93 40.46
C GLU A 58 8.35 -16.89 39.99
N PHE A 59 9.60 -17.03 40.41
CA PHE A 59 10.67 -16.09 40.11
C PHE A 59 11.92 -16.82 39.59
N LEU A 60 12.40 -16.46 38.41
CA LEU A 60 13.62 -16.97 37.79
C LEU A 60 14.53 -15.83 37.36
N ASP A 61 15.73 -15.75 37.95
CA ASP A 61 16.73 -14.74 37.59
C ASP A 61 17.96 -15.38 36.94
N LEU A 62 18.16 -15.06 35.66
CA LEU A 62 19.26 -15.54 34.80
C LEU A 62 20.11 -14.38 34.30
N ARG A 63 19.94 -13.15 34.80
CA ARG A 63 20.67 -11.97 34.33
C ARG A 63 22.17 -12.11 34.54
N PHE A 64 22.94 -11.34 33.76
CA PHE A 64 24.41 -11.34 33.80
C PHE A 64 24.99 -12.74 33.64
N ASN A 65 24.63 -13.41 32.53
CA ASN A 65 25.21 -14.67 32.11
C ASN A 65 25.74 -14.54 30.66
N ARG A 66 25.98 -15.63 29.97
CA ARG A 66 26.45 -15.68 28.57
C ARG A 66 25.52 -16.49 27.68
N ILE A 67 24.23 -16.52 28.00
CA ILE A 67 23.23 -17.32 27.30
C ILE A 67 23.04 -16.74 25.89
N GLN A 68 23.29 -17.58 24.87
CA GLN A 68 23.23 -17.16 23.48
C GLN A 68 21.92 -17.57 22.81
N GLU A 69 21.38 -18.72 23.20
CA GLU A 69 20.21 -19.29 22.58
C GLU A 69 19.31 -19.98 23.60
N ILE A 70 18.00 -19.82 23.42
CA ILE A 70 16.97 -20.55 24.14
C ILE A 70 16.04 -21.13 23.08
N LYS A 71 16.01 -22.49 22.95
CA LYS A 71 15.30 -23.19 21.89
C LYS A 71 14.38 -24.25 22.47
N GLY A 72 13.09 -24.24 22.07
CA GLY A 72 12.14 -25.33 22.33
C GLY A 72 11.75 -25.49 23.81
N GLU A 73 12.14 -26.59 24.43
CA GLU A 73 11.58 -27.09 25.68
C GLU A 73 12.27 -26.56 26.97
N GLN A 74 13.11 -25.51 26.88
CA GLN A 74 13.87 -25.02 28.04
C GLN A 74 12.97 -24.46 29.16
N PHE A 75 11.84 -23.86 28.82
CA PHE A 75 10.88 -23.29 29.77
C PHE A 75 9.67 -24.19 30.04
N TYR A 76 9.70 -25.46 29.63
CA TYR A 76 8.65 -26.41 30.00
C TYR A 76 8.65 -26.65 31.51
N GLY A 77 7.44 -26.68 32.09
CA GLY A 77 7.23 -26.87 33.53
C GLY A 77 7.16 -25.59 34.35
N LEU A 78 7.23 -24.41 33.68
CA LEU A 78 7.20 -23.10 34.36
C LEU A 78 5.82 -22.43 34.30
N GLU A 79 4.74 -23.19 34.49
CA GLU A 79 3.36 -22.68 34.40
C GLU A 79 3.02 -21.64 35.48
N SER A 80 3.71 -21.62 36.62
CA SER A 80 3.50 -20.65 37.71
C SER A 80 4.40 -19.43 37.63
N LEU A 81 5.28 -19.33 36.61
CA LEU A 81 6.28 -18.27 36.54
C LEU A 81 5.62 -16.90 36.37
N LYS A 82 5.95 -15.97 37.28
CA LYS A 82 5.48 -14.58 37.31
C LYS A 82 6.53 -13.58 36.84
N SER A 83 7.79 -13.83 37.24
CA SER A 83 8.91 -12.95 36.87
C SER A 83 10.06 -13.74 36.28
N LEU A 84 10.48 -13.32 35.11
CA LEU A 84 11.62 -13.89 34.39
C LEU A 84 12.60 -12.79 34.03
N ASN A 85 13.81 -12.88 34.56
CA ASN A 85 14.87 -11.95 34.20
C ASN A 85 16.02 -12.67 33.50
N ILE A 86 16.21 -12.33 32.22
CA ILE A 86 17.32 -12.83 31.38
C ILE A 86 18.12 -11.64 30.81
N SER A 87 18.07 -10.47 31.46
CA SER A 87 18.83 -9.30 31.03
C SER A 87 20.33 -9.56 31.05
N ASP A 88 21.09 -8.76 30.35
CA ASP A 88 22.55 -8.83 30.33
C ASP A 88 23.09 -10.21 29.93
N ASN A 89 22.58 -10.70 28.78
CA ASN A 89 22.98 -11.96 28.15
C ASN A 89 23.37 -11.72 26.67
N GLN A 90 23.42 -12.75 25.86
CA GLN A 90 23.80 -12.68 24.45
C GLN A 90 22.69 -13.25 23.55
N LEU A 91 21.43 -13.18 23.98
CA LEU A 91 20.32 -13.75 23.27
C LEU A 91 20.04 -13.02 21.95
N SER A 92 20.07 -13.77 20.86
CA SER A 92 19.73 -13.24 19.53
C SER A 92 18.29 -13.57 19.11
N SER A 93 17.71 -14.63 19.66
CA SER A 93 16.34 -15.05 19.37
C SER A 93 15.75 -15.87 20.53
N LEU A 94 14.42 -15.84 20.64
CA LEU A 94 13.61 -16.71 21.49
C LEU A 94 12.66 -17.57 20.65
N ALA A 95 12.88 -17.68 19.34
CA ALA A 95 12.06 -18.50 18.46
C ALA A 95 12.36 -20.00 18.65
N PRO A 96 11.34 -20.90 18.65
CA PRO A 96 11.54 -22.33 18.69
C PRO A 96 12.26 -22.82 17.40
N THR A 97 13.08 -23.85 17.54
CA THR A 97 13.90 -24.40 16.44
C THR A 97 13.06 -25.04 15.31
N THR A 98 11.87 -25.50 15.64
CA THR A 98 10.90 -26.08 14.69
C THR A 98 9.79 -25.08 14.43
N GLN A 99 9.95 -24.26 13.41
CA GLN A 99 8.82 -23.49 12.85
C GLN A 99 7.93 -24.47 12.09
N LEU A 100 6.87 -24.92 12.73
CA LEU A 100 5.91 -25.88 12.13
C LEU A 100 4.82 -25.20 11.30
N ASN A 101 4.70 -23.88 11.33
CA ASN A 101 3.64 -23.17 10.61
C ASN A 101 4.09 -21.79 10.14
N ASP A 102 3.68 -21.39 8.94
CA ASP A 102 3.85 -20.07 8.33
C ASP A 102 3.08 -18.90 9.02
N PHE A 103 2.65 -19.08 10.27
CA PHE A 103 1.73 -18.19 10.98
C PHE A 103 2.37 -17.46 12.17
N GLY A 104 3.41 -16.71 11.91
CA GLY A 104 3.89 -15.70 12.86
C GLY A 104 5.08 -16.14 13.72
N ASN A 105 5.79 -15.14 14.26
CA ASN A 105 6.90 -15.28 15.18
C ASN A 105 6.42 -15.69 16.56
N TYR A 106 6.49 -16.96 16.89
CA TYR A 106 6.19 -17.47 18.23
C TYR A 106 7.47 -17.62 19.04
N SER A 107 7.36 -17.35 20.36
CA SER A 107 8.47 -17.53 21.29
C SER A 107 8.41 -18.85 22.02
N VAL A 108 9.49 -19.18 22.70
CA VAL A 108 9.58 -20.36 23.60
C VAL A 108 8.82 -20.18 24.92
N LEU A 109 8.19 -19.00 25.16
CA LEU A 109 7.50 -18.65 26.40
C LEU A 109 6.02 -19.07 26.44
N GLN A 110 5.53 -19.83 25.48
CA GLN A 110 4.11 -20.20 25.34
C GLN A 110 3.50 -20.88 26.60
N ASN A 111 4.33 -21.54 27.41
CA ASN A 111 3.89 -22.21 28.64
C ASN A 111 3.89 -21.28 29.87
N CYS A 112 4.52 -20.10 29.78
CA CYS A 112 4.65 -19.15 30.91
C CYS A 112 3.46 -18.18 30.99
N LYS A 113 2.22 -18.68 30.94
CA LYS A 113 1.00 -17.86 30.83
C LYS A 113 0.73 -16.96 32.04
N ASN A 114 1.37 -17.21 33.17
CA ASN A 114 1.23 -16.40 34.38
C ASN A 114 2.29 -15.30 34.52
N LEU A 115 3.09 -15.07 33.46
CA LEU A 115 4.17 -14.11 33.49
C LEU A 115 3.62 -12.68 33.62
N GLU A 116 4.12 -11.94 34.60
CA GLU A 116 3.76 -10.57 34.94
C GLU A 116 4.91 -9.61 34.62
N ASP A 117 6.16 -10.07 34.76
CA ASP A 117 7.37 -9.30 34.57
C ASP A 117 8.38 -10.07 33.74
N LEU A 118 8.74 -9.52 32.56
CA LEU A 118 9.69 -10.09 31.63
C LEU A 118 10.83 -9.09 31.35
N GLN A 119 12.01 -9.41 31.85
CA GLN A 119 13.23 -8.59 31.71
C GLN A 119 14.17 -9.23 30.69
N LEU A 120 14.37 -8.59 29.57
CA LEU A 120 15.22 -9.02 28.43
C LEU A 120 16.20 -7.95 27.98
N ALA A 121 16.43 -6.93 28.83
CA ALA A 121 17.32 -5.82 28.49
C ALA A 121 18.78 -6.28 28.24
N ASN A 122 19.49 -5.51 27.44
CA ASN A 122 20.88 -5.75 27.13
C ASN A 122 21.14 -7.18 26.59
N ASN A 123 20.48 -7.47 25.47
CA ASN A 123 20.63 -8.69 24.66
C ASN A 123 20.81 -8.32 23.18
N SER A 124 20.63 -9.25 22.27
CA SER A 124 20.76 -9.03 20.83
C SER A 124 19.47 -9.33 20.05
N LEU A 125 18.33 -9.24 20.72
CA LEU A 125 17.02 -9.54 20.11
C LEU A 125 16.70 -8.55 19.00
N THR A 126 16.09 -9.06 17.93
CA THR A 126 15.79 -8.28 16.72
C THR A 126 14.31 -7.99 16.53
N GLU A 127 13.43 -8.60 17.30
CA GLU A 127 11.97 -8.56 17.12
C GLU A 127 11.20 -8.69 18.43
N VAL A 128 9.93 -8.30 18.39
CA VAL A 128 8.91 -8.55 19.42
C VAL A 128 8.08 -9.75 18.96
N TYR A 129 7.82 -10.71 19.83
CA TYR A 129 7.12 -11.94 19.47
C TYR A 129 5.60 -11.78 19.55
N ALA A 130 4.90 -12.23 18.51
CA ALA A 130 3.45 -12.07 18.37
C ALA A 130 2.64 -12.82 19.42
N ASP A 131 3.15 -13.94 19.96
CA ASP A 131 2.50 -14.75 20.98
C ASP A 131 2.47 -14.07 22.36
N TRP A 132 3.38 -13.15 22.65
CA TRP A 132 3.41 -12.48 23.96
C TRP A 132 2.12 -11.72 24.25
N LYS A 133 1.62 -10.98 23.27
CA LYS A 133 0.36 -10.22 23.42
C LYS A 133 -0.87 -11.12 23.56
N MET A 134 -0.83 -12.34 22.99
CA MET A 134 -1.96 -13.27 22.97
C MET A 134 -1.96 -14.24 24.15
N LEU A 135 -0.78 -14.68 24.60
CA LEU A 135 -0.64 -15.73 25.60
C LEU A 135 -0.26 -15.21 26.98
N LEU A 136 0.47 -14.07 27.05
CA LEU A 136 0.93 -13.50 28.31
C LEU A 136 -0.03 -12.41 28.82
N ASN A 137 -1.28 -12.79 29.07
CA ASN A 137 -2.37 -11.85 29.44
C ASN A 137 -2.18 -11.14 30.78
N ARG A 138 -1.20 -11.58 31.58
CA ARG A 138 -0.85 -10.98 32.88
C ARG A 138 0.40 -10.13 32.83
N LEU A 139 1.01 -9.99 31.66
CA LEU A 139 2.24 -9.23 31.53
C LEU A 139 1.98 -7.74 31.76
N HIS A 140 2.67 -7.16 32.75
CA HIS A 140 2.61 -5.74 33.07
C HIS A 140 3.93 -5.03 32.78
N ILE A 141 5.05 -5.73 32.81
CA ILE A 141 6.37 -5.19 32.57
C ILE A 141 7.07 -6.01 31.49
N LEU A 142 7.47 -5.35 30.41
CA LEU A 142 8.28 -5.92 29.35
C LEU A 142 9.47 -5.00 29.07
N ASN A 143 10.66 -5.44 29.47
CA ASN A 143 11.87 -4.67 29.26
C ASN A 143 12.72 -5.26 28.13
N LEU A 144 12.76 -4.58 27.00
CA LEU A 144 13.54 -4.90 25.81
C LEU A 144 14.62 -3.83 25.51
N ALA A 145 14.94 -2.99 26.48
CA ALA A 145 15.95 -1.94 26.30
C ALA A 145 17.33 -2.53 25.91
N PHE A 146 18.13 -1.79 25.18
CA PHE A 146 19.48 -2.22 24.76
C PHE A 146 19.49 -3.54 23.98
N ASN A 147 18.62 -3.64 22.95
CA ASN A 147 18.58 -4.74 22.03
C ASN A 147 18.87 -4.29 20.57
N ASN A 148 18.63 -5.14 19.61
CA ASN A 148 18.88 -4.88 18.18
C ASN A 148 17.60 -4.74 17.36
N ILE A 149 16.46 -4.42 17.98
CA ILE A 149 15.17 -4.27 17.30
C ILE A 149 15.24 -3.08 16.34
N GLN A 150 14.83 -3.29 15.09
CA GLN A 150 14.94 -2.26 14.03
C GLN A 150 13.58 -1.70 13.59
N ILE A 151 12.55 -2.52 13.63
CA ILE A 151 11.18 -2.16 13.22
C ILE A 151 10.23 -2.60 14.34
N VAL A 152 9.25 -1.76 14.61
CA VAL A 152 8.16 -2.05 15.54
C VAL A 152 6.85 -1.75 14.83
N GLU A 153 6.00 -2.76 14.72
CA GLU A 153 4.64 -2.63 14.21
C GLU A 153 3.68 -2.20 15.32
N VAL A 154 2.65 -1.45 15.01
CA VAL A 154 1.61 -1.13 16.00
C VAL A 154 1.02 -2.39 16.65
N ALA A 155 0.94 -3.46 15.88
CA ALA A 155 0.50 -4.77 16.35
C ALA A 155 1.42 -5.37 17.43
N ASP A 156 2.71 -5.04 17.46
CA ASP A 156 3.66 -5.50 18.47
C ASP A 156 3.45 -4.79 19.82
N LEU A 157 2.83 -3.60 19.79
CA LEU A 157 2.54 -2.78 20.95
C LEU A 157 1.15 -3.07 21.53
N ASP A 158 0.32 -3.81 20.81
CA ASP A 158 -1.09 -4.03 21.13
C ASP A 158 -1.29 -5.23 22.05
N PHE A 159 -0.91 -5.08 23.31
CA PHE A 159 -1.13 -6.07 24.35
C PHE A 159 -2.54 -5.98 24.95
N PHE A 160 -3.10 -7.13 25.37
CA PHE A 160 -4.39 -7.16 26.07
C PHE A 160 -4.31 -6.62 27.51
N SER A 161 -3.12 -6.59 28.10
CA SER A 161 -2.85 -6.05 29.44
C SER A 161 -2.35 -4.60 29.38
N ASP A 162 -2.34 -3.93 30.52
CA ASP A 162 -1.73 -2.62 30.75
C ASP A 162 -0.20 -2.73 30.87
N VAL A 163 0.44 -3.06 29.78
CA VAL A 163 1.88 -3.30 29.76
C VAL A 163 2.67 -1.99 29.79
N THR A 164 3.74 -1.97 30.58
CA THR A 164 4.85 -1.00 30.45
C THR A 164 5.97 -1.66 29.69
N MET A 165 6.19 -1.21 28.44
CA MET A 165 7.20 -1.74 27.55
C MET A 165 8.36 -0.75 27.43
N ASP A 166 9.57 -1.22 27.67
CA ASP A 166 10.80 -0.42 27.46
C ASP A 166 11.55 -0.92 26.21
N LEU A 167 11.52 -0.14 25.15
CA LEU A 167 12.22 -0.35 23.88
C LEU A 167 13.35 0.67 23.67
N SER A 168 13.75 1.38 24.73
CA SER A 168 14.82 2.38 24.64
C SER A 168 16.16 1.78 24.27
N ASN A 169 17.04 2.58 23.68
CA ASN A 169 18.40 2.16 23.30
C ASN A 169 18.44 0.92 22.38
N ASN A 170 17.50 0.83 21.46
CA ASN A 170 17.47 -0.16 20.39
C ASN A 170 18.03 0.42 19.09
N LYS A 171 17.79 -0.26 17.98
CA LYS A 171 18.13 0.20 16.63
C LYS A 171 16.88 0.50 15.82
N ILE A 172 15.80 0.96 16.48
CA ILE A 172 14.49 1.19 15.86
C ILE A 172 14.60 2.37 14.92
N LYS A 173 14.46 2.07 13.64
CA LYS A 173 14.40 3.02 12.54
C LYS A 173 12.97 3.41 12.20
N LEU A 174 12.02 2.48 12.36
CA LEU A 174 10.63 2.63 12.00
C LEU A 174 9.73 2.12 13.12
N VAL A 175 8.75 2.95 13.49
CA VAL A 175 7.55 2.54 14.24
C VAL A 175 6.38 2.66 13.28
N ASN A 176 5.87 1.53 12.80
CA ASN A 176 4.83 1.48 11.79
C ASN A 176 3.44 1.61 12.44
N PHE A 177 2.81 2.77 12.26
CA PHE A 177 1.50 3.12 12.80
C PHE A 177 0.39 3.21 11.74
N TRP A 178 0.60 2.67 10.54
CA TRP A 178 -0.39 2.72 9.47
C TRP A 178 -1.70 2.03 9.85
N ASP A 179 -1.63 0.94 10.59
CA ASP A 179 -2.79 0.16 11.04
C ASP A 179 -3.33 0.58 12.42
N ALA A 180 -2.76 1.62 13.05
CA ALA A 180 -3.19 2.08 14.37
C ALA A 180 -4.69 2.42 14.48
N PRO A 181 -5.35 3.03 13.47
CA PRO A 181 -6.79 3.25 13.51
C PRO A 181 -7.61 1.95 13.49
N LEU A 182 -7.12 0.90 12.82
CA LEU A 182 -7.78 -0.42 12.80
C LEU A 182 -7.66 -1.11 14.14
N VAL A 183 -6.47 -1.08 14.75
CA VAL A 183 -6.21 -1.61 16.09
C VAL A 183 -7.10 -0.91 17.13
N ALA A 184 -7.15 0.41 17.09
CA ALA A 184 -7.98 1.19 18.03
C ALA A 184 -9.47 0.86 17.88
N ARG A 185 -9.96 0.69 16.64
CA ARG A 185 -11.34 0.34 16.39
C ARG A 185 -11.67 -1.07 16.90
N ALA A 186 -10.77 -2.05 16.71
CA ALA A 186 -10.95 -3.40 17.23
C ALA A 186 -11.11 -3.41 18.77
N HIS A 187 -10.37 -2.55 19.48
CA HIS A 187 -10.55 -2.39 20.94
C HIS A 187 -11.90 -1.79 21.31
N LEU A 188 -12.37 -0.76 20.61
CA LEU A 188 -13.66 -0.12 20.90
C LEU A 188 -14.83 -1.06 20.70
N ASP A 189 -14.76 -1.99 19.78
CA ASP A 189 -15.84 -2.89 19.45
C ASP A 189 -15.96 -4.04 20.44
N VAL A 190 -14.83 -4.51 20.97
CA VAL A 190 -14.82 -5.41 22.14
C VAL A 190 -15.46 -4.71 23.35
N PHE A 191 -15.22 -3.41 23.53
CA PHE A 191 -15.80 -2.59 24.58
C PHE A 191 -17.32 -2.45 24.49
N ASN A 192 -17.83 -2.19 23.28
CA ASN A 192 -19.27 -2.02 23.06
C ASN A 192 -20.05 -3.33 23.17
N SER A 193 -19.39 -4.48 23.01
CA SER A 193 -20.01 -5.81 23.05
C SER A 193 -20.05 -6.42 24.46
N THR A 194 -19.24 -5.95 25.41
CA THR A 194 -19.21 -6.45 26.79
C THR A 194 -20.07 -5.56 27.68
N TYR A 195 -21.03 -6.17 28.37
CA TYR A 195 -21.95 -5.52 29.34
C TYR A 195 -21.25 -4.91 30.56
N GLU A 196 -19.94 -5.01 30.68
CA GLU A 196 -19.13 -4.49 31.77
C GLU A 196 -18.60 -3.10 31.42
N ARG A 197 -19.34 -2.06 31.85
CA ARG A 197 -18.98 -0.63 31.74
C ARG A 197 -17.78 -0.20 32.59
N ASP A 198 -17.14 -1.11 33.32
CA ASP A 198 -16.02 -0.82 34.22
C ASP A 198 -14.64 -1.19 33.68
N LEU A 199 -14.53 -1.67 32.43
CA LEU A 199 -13.25 -1.86 31.78
C LEU A 199 -12.69 -0.49 31.36
N GLN A 200 -11.89 0.13 32.23
CA GLN A 200 -11.04 1.27 31.84
C GLN A 200 -10.17 0.85 30.66
N ILE A 201 -10.13 1.67 29.60
CA ILE A 201 -9.17 1.48 28.51
C ILE A 201 -7.77 1.48 29.13
N ARG A 202 -7.12 0.32 29.10
CA ARG A 202 -5.79 0.13 29.68
C ARG A 202 -4.76 0.72 28.75
N GLN A 203 -4.20 1.84 29.16
CA GLN A 203 -3.19 2.56 28.38
C GLN A 203 -1.85 1.83 28.46
N LYS A 204 -1.31 1.44 27.30
CA LYS A 204 0.01 0.82 27.19
C LYS A 204 1.08 1.91 27.25
N ARG A 205 2.00 1.80 28.19
CA ARG A 205 3.11 2.75 28.35
C ARG A 205 4.34 2.22 27.63
N ILE A 206 4.85 2.97 26.66
CA ILE A 206 5.94 2.52 25.78
C ILE A 206 7.05 3.55 25.77
N LYS A 207 8.28 3.13 26.09
CA LYS A 207 9.47 3.97 26.02
C LYS A 207 10.25 3.63 24.76
N LEU A 208 10.58 4.65 23.99
CA LEU A 208 11.28 4.55 22.72
C LEU A 208 12.54 5.44 22.63
N ASP A 209 13.00 5.96 23.78
CA ASP A 209 14.13 6.87 23.84
C ASP A 209 15.41 6.29 23.19
N ASN A 210 16.26 7.15 22.64
CA ASN A 210 17.56 6.80 22.09
C ASN A 210 17.51 5.75 20.96
N ASN A 211 16.50 5.80 20.11
CA ASN A 211 16.43 5.00 18.89
C ASN A 211 16.79 5.85 17.64
N PRO A 212 17.42 5.25 16.61
CA PRO A 212 17.84 5.96 15.40
C PRO A 212 16.73 6.05 14.36
N PHE A 213 15.65 6.81 14.65
CA PHE A 213 14.49 6.92 13.74
C PHE A 213 14.87 7.47 12.36
N VAL A 214 14.37 6.83 11.33
CA VAL A 214 14.41 7.32 9.95
C VAL A 214 13.14 8.10 9.70
N CYS A 215 13.28 9.43 9.57
CA CYS A 215 12.15 10.34 9.38
C CYS A 215 11.80 10.46 7.90
N ASP A 216 11.22 9.40 7.37
CA ASP A 216 10.72 9.31 6.01
C ASP A 216 9.18 9.13 5.98
N CYS A 217 8.65 8.84 4.82
CA CYS A 217 7.20 8.70 4.62
C CYS A 217 6.59 7.55 5.43
N GLN A 218 7.35 6.52 5.77
CA GLN A 218 6.87 5.36 6.53
C GLN A 218 6.58 5.75 7.99
N LEU A 219 7.36 6.69 8.53
CA LEU A 219 7.20 7.16 9.90
C LEU A 219 6.04 8.17 10.06
N LEU A 220 5.39 8.62 8.96
CA LEU A 220 4.37 9.66 9.00
C LEU A 220 3.25 9.40 10.04
N PRO A 221 2.59 8.23 10.11
CA PRO A 221 1.51 8.02 11.08
C PRO A 221 2.00 8.09 12.53
N PHE A 222 3.23 7.62 12.79
CA PHE A 222 3.82 7.73 14.13
C PHE A 222 4.12 9.18 14.51
N VAL A 223 4.64 9.99 13.57
CA VAL A 223 4.84 11.43 13.80
C VAL A 223 3.51 12.15 14.02
N GLN A 224 2.45 11.76 13.29
CA GLN A 224 1.11 12.28 13.52
C GLN A 224 0.59 11.90 14.92
N PHE A 225 0.82 10.65 15.36
CA PHE A 225 0.50 10.20 16.71
C PHE A 225 1.20 11.07 17.77
N VAL A 226 2.52 11.24 17.67
CA VAL A 226 3.32 12.07 18.60
C VAL A 226 2.83 13.52 18.69
N ARG A 227 2.18 14.03 17.63
CA ARG A 227 1.60 15.37 17.56
C ARG A 227 0.13 15.45 17.96
N ASN A 228 -0.44 14.40 18.49
CA ASN A 228 -1.88 14.28 18.73
C ASN A 228 -2.74 14.50 17.48
N GLY A 229 -2.22 14.13 16.30
CA GLY A 229 -2.89 14.29 15.01
C GLY A 229 -3.66 13.06 14.54
N LEU A 230 -3.66 11.96 15.30
CA LEU A 230 -4.51 10.79 15.06
C LEU A 230 -5.81 10.88 15.84
N THR A 231 -6.71 9.93 15.62
CA THR A 231 -8.01 9.88 16.30
C THR A 231 -7.84 9.71 17.81
N PRO A 232 -8.77 10.23 18.63
CA PRO A 232 -8.69 10.13 20.09
C PRO A 232 -8.53 8.69 20.59
N GLU A 233 -9.16 7.74 19.90
CA GLU A 233 -9.12 6.32 20.25
C GLU A 233 -7.69 5.77 20.21
N VAL A 234 -6.92 6.14 19.17
CA VAL A 234 -5.50 5.76 19.07
C VAL A 234 -4.66 6.41 20.15
N GLN A 235 -4.93 7.70 20.44
CA GLN A 235 -4.21 8.44 21.49
C GLN A 235 -4.43 7.86 22.87
N TYR A 236 -5.61 7.32 23.15
CA TYR A 236 -5.91 6.69 24.44
C TYR A 236 -5.27 5.32 24.63
N LEU A 237 -4.95 4.60 23.55
CA LEU A 237 -4.38 3.25 23.65
C LEU A 237 -2.92 3.25 24.10
N PHE A 238 -2.14 4.24 23.69
CA PHE A 238 -0.70 4.26 23.87
C PHE A 238 -0.25 5.54 24.59
N ASP A 239 0.55 5.38 25.64
CA ASP A 239 1.30 6.45 26.31
C ASP A 239 2.77 6.35 25.88
N ILE A 240 3.16 7.17 24.90
CA ILE A 240 4.52 7.21 24.36
C ILE A 240 5.13 8.58 24.64
N PRO A 241 6.03 8.71 25.66
CA PRO A 241 6.70 9.96 25.95
C PRO A 241 7.53 10.44 24.73
N SER A 242 7.20 11.60 24.19
CA SER A 242 7.76 12.08 22.92
C SER A 242 8.94 13.05 23.06
N ALA A 243 9.24 13.52 24.27
CA ALA A 243 10.20 14.60 24.52
C ALA A 243 11.62 14.30 23.98
N ASN A 244 12.06 13.05 24.00
CA ASN A 244 13.39 12.64 23.61
C ASN A 244 13.47 11.95 22.24
N LEU A 245 12.34 11.79 21.55
CA LEU A 245 12.31 11.14 20.23
C LEU A 245 12.83 12.09 19.15
N LYS A 246 13.89 11.70 18.45
CA LYS A 246 14.57 12.52 17.45
C LYS A 246 14.88 11.73 16.18
N CYS A 247 14.87 12.43 15.05
CA CYS A 247 15.34 11.88 13.79
C CYS A 247 16.86 11.60 13.83
N LYS A 248 17.29 10.49 13.23
CA LYS A 248 18.67 10.19 12.90
C LYS A 248 18.93 10.39 11.42
N GLU A 249 18.01 10.03 10.57
CA GLU A 249 18.04 10.18 9.12
C GLU A 249 16.72 10.81 8.63
N PRO A 250 16.70 11.51 7.50
CA PRO A 250 17.85 11.93 6.68
C PRO A 250 18.67 13.05 7.36
N MET A 251 19.87 13.34 6.84
CA MET A 251 20.78 14.34 7.40
C MET A 251 20.12 15.73 7.59
N ALA A 252 19.21 16.11 6.71
CA ALA A 252 18.47 17.37 6.79
C ALA A 252 17.57 17.48 8.04
N LEU A 253 17.16 16.35 8.61
CA LEU A 253 16.31 16.27 9.79
C LEU A 253 17.05 15.73 11.02
N GLU A 254 18.36 15.45 10.91
CA GLU A 254 19.14 14.86 12.01
C GLU A 254 19.02 15.68 13.30
N LYS A 255 18.79 14.99 14.41
CA LYS A 255 18.59 15.56 15.77
C LYS A 255 17.31 16.39 15.96
N GLN A 256 16.50 16.57 14.93
CA GLN A 256 15.22 17.27 15.07
C GLN A 256 14.24 16.42 15.88
N PRO A 257 13.60 16.99 16.93
CA PRO A 257 12.57 16.29 17.68
C PRO A 257 11.38 15.91 16.77
N LEU A 258 10.83 14.70 16.89
CA LEU A 258 9.72 14.21 16.06
C LEU A 258 8.49 15.14 16.13
N ILE A 259 8.24 15.74 17.29
CA ILE A 259 7.13 16.67 17.47
C ILE A 259 7.24 17.94 16.59
N HIS A 260 8.43 18.31 16.15
CA HIS A 260 8.69 19.50 15.34
C HIS A 260 9.00 19.21 13.87
N VAL A 261 9.11 17.92 13.48
CA VAL A 261 9.39 17.55 12.08
C VAL A 261 8.23 17.98 11.17
N PRO A 262 8.42 18.81 10.14
CA PRO A 262 7.35 19.14 9.21
C PRO A 262 6.81 17.88 8.53
N LEU A 263 5.49 17.67 8.55
CA LEU A 263 4.89 16.45 7.95
C LEU A 263 5.14 16.38 6.44
N THR A 264 5.31 17.55 5.80
CA THR A 264 5.63 17.68 4.38
C THR A 264 7.06 17.27 4.02
N SER A 265 7.97 17.18 5.00
CA SER A 265 9.34 16.69 4.78
C SER A 265 9.49 15.18 4.94
N LEU A 266 8.41 14.49 5.32
CA LEU A 266 8.38 13.03 5.42
C LEU A 266 8.10 12.43 4.04
N THR A 267 9.16 12.18 3.28
CA THR A 267 9.11 11.65 1.91
C THR A 267 9.84 10.33 1.80
N CYS A 268 9.45 9.48 0.84
CA CYS A 268 10.16 8.25 0.49
C CYS A 268 10.63 8.28 -0.95
N ARG A 269 11.88 7.90 -1.18
CA ARG A 269 12.42 7.75 -2.53
C ARG A 269 11.83 6.54 -3.24
N PHE A 270 11.66 6.64 -4.54
CA PHE A 270 11.25 5.50 -5.37
C PHE A 270 12.39 4.49 -5.46
N VAL A 271 12.16 3.30 -4.94
CA VAL A 271 13.12 2.19 -4.98
C VAL A 271 12.81 1.23 -6.14
N ASN A 272 11.57 1.22 -6.64
CA ASN A 272 11.15 0.29 -7.69
C ASN A 272 11.68 0.74 -9.06
N PRO A 273 12.40 -0.12 -9.81
CA PRO A 273 12.90 0.17 -11.16
C PRO A 273 11.79 0.44 -12.20
N GLU A 274 10.56 0.08 -11.92
CA GLU A 274 9.38 0.43 -12.74
C GLU A 274 9.14 1.94 -12.82
N TYR A 275 9.47 2.67 -11.73
CA TYR A 275 9.29 4.11 -11.64
C TYR A 275 10.62 4.82 -11.91
N LYS A 276 11.08 4.78 -13.16
CA LYS A 276 12.34 5.43 -13.55
C LYS A 276 12.24 6.93 -13.34
N CYS A 277 12.99 7.43 -12.37
CA CYS A 277 13.20 8.85 -12.17
C CYS A 277 14.02 9.41 -13.35
N PRO A 278 13.73 10.63 -13.83
CA PRO A 278 14.56 11.28 -14.84
C PRO A 278 16.03 11.38 -14.39
N GLU A 279 16.96 11.36 -15.33
CA GLU A 279 18.38 11.44 -15.04
C GLU A 279 18.70 12.72 -14.27
N HIS A 280 19.57 12.62 -13.28
CA HIS A 280 19.97 13.70 -12.37
C HIS A 280 18.85 14.30 -11.50
N CYS A 281 17.67 13.66 -11.45
CA CYS A 281 16.55 14.04 -10.60
C CYS A 281 16.40 13.08 -9.41
N ILE A 282 15.75 13.56 -8.36
CA ILE A 282 15.35 12.77 -7.20
C ILE A 282 13.84 12.68 -7.19
N CYS A 283 13.30 11.46 -7.14
CA CYS A 283 11.87 11.23 -7.12
C CYS A 283 11.44 10.67 -5.77
N GLU A 284 10.47 11.33 -5.15
CA GLU A 284 10.00 10.99 -3.81
C GLU A 284 8.47 11.01 -3.75
N TYR A 285 7.91 10.17 -2.88
CA TYR A 285 6.49 10.17 -2.54
C TYR A 285 6.27 10.81 -1.18
N ARG A 286 5.27 11.67 -1.07
CA ARG A 286 4.87 12.39 0.14
C ARG A 286 3.44 11.98 0.52
N PRO A 287 3.23 11.13 1.53
CA PRO A 287 1.92 10.56 1.82
C PRO A 287 0.93 11.53 2.46
N ILE A 288 1.40 12.59 3.15
CA ILE A 288 0.51 13.54 3.85
C ILE A 288 -0.53 14.19 2.93
N ASP A 289 -0.17 14.39 1.68
CA ASP A 289 -1.02 14.96 0.64
C ASP A 289 -1.07 14.09 -0.62
N THR A 290 -0.55 12.85 -0.52
CA THR A 290 -0.42 11.92 -1.64
C THR A 290 0.30 12.52 -2.85
N GLY A 291 1.37 13.29 -2.59
CA GLY A 291 2.14 13.99 -3.59
C GLY A 291 3.33 13.16 -4.11
N ASN A 292 3.55 13.23 -5.41
CA ASN A 292 4.77 12.76 -6.06
C ASN A 292 5.67 13.98 -6.28
N ILE A 293 6.90 13.95 -5.76
CA ILE A 293 7.88 15.03 -5.90
C ILE A 293 8.96 14.58 -6.87
N VAL A 294 9.09 15.27 -7.98
CA VAL A 294 10.17 15.10 -8.95
C VAL A 294 11.10 16.29 -8.85
N ASN A 295 12.15 16.15 -8.07
CA ASN A 295 13.11 17.23 -7.82
C ASN A 295 14.32 17.11 -8.77
N CYS A 296 14.39 18.00 -9.72
CA CYS A 296 15.47 18.16 -10.70
C CYS A 296 16.21 19.50 -10.51
N GLN A 297 16.19 20.06 -9.31
CA GLN A 297 16.86 21.36 -9.02
C GLN A 297 18.35 21.27 -9.29
N GLY A 298 18.87 22.21 -10.10
CA GLY A 298 20.29 22.26 -10.40
C GLY A 298 20.85 21.09 -11.22
N ALA A 299 20.00 20.30 -11.86
CA ALA A 299 20.38 19.13 -12.64
C ALA A 299 21.05 19.48 -13.99
N GLY A 300 21.16 20.77 -14.34
CA GLY A 300 21.76 21.23 -15.60
C GLY A 300 20.89 21.00 -16.83
N LEU A 301 19.60 20.75 -16.65
CA LEU A 301 18.67 20.43 -17.71
C LEU A 301 18.48 21.61 -18.70
N GLN A 302 18.46 21.29 -20.00
CA GLN A 302 18.17 22.24 -21.07
C GLN A 302 16.73 22.13 -21.56
N GLN A 303 16.07 21.01 -21.29
CA GLN A 303 14.67 20.70 -21.63
C GLN A 303 13.98 20.01 -20.43
N VAL A 304 12.67 20.11 -20.37
CA VAL A 304 11.87 19.35 -19.40
C VAL A 304 12.03 17.85 -19.64
N PRO A 305 12.03 17.03 -18.59
CA PRO A 305 12.11 15.57 -18.74
C PRO A 305 11.05 15.04 -19.71
N SER A 306 11.44 14.15 -20.61
CA SER A 306 10.51 13.59 -21.62
C SER A 306 9.38 12.79 -20.99
N ARG A 307 9.58 12.23 -19.80
CA ARG A 307 8.60 11.42 -19.08
C ARG A 307 8.79 11.57 -17.57
N LEU A 308 7.68 11.67 -16.84
CA LEU A 308 7.67 11.66 -15.37
C LEU A 308 7.24 10.29 -14.86
N PRO A 309 7.74 9.83 -13.70
CA PRO A 309 7.29 8.61 -13.09
C PRO A 309 5.84 8.78 -12.60
N LEU A 310 4.96 7.85 -12.97
CA LEU A 310 3.57 7.81 -12.51
C LEU A 310 3.48 6.87 -11.31
N TYR A 311 3.50 7.41 -10.11
CA TYR A 311 3.32 6.63 -8.90
C TYR A 311 1.83 6.36 -8.66
N ARG A 312 1.46 5.07 -8.52
CA ARG A 312 0.06 4.60 -8.46
C ARG A 312 -0.77 5.26 -7.35
N PHE A 313 -0.12 5.60 -6.25
CA PHE A 313 -0.80 6.16 -5.07
C PHE A 313 -0.73 7.69 -4.98
N ALA A 314 -0.11 8.35 -5.96
CA ALA A 314 -0.03 9.78 -5.97
C ALA A 314 -1.24 10.41 -6.69
N ASN A 315 -1.89 11.35 -6.02
CA ASN A 315 -3.00 12.12 -6.57
C ASN A 315 -2.51 13.33 -7.36
N HIS A 316 -1.32 13.83 -7.06
CA HIS A 316 -0.70 14.95 -7.74
C HIS A 316 0.82 14.82 -7.78
N THR A 317 1.42 15.59 -8.68
CA THR A 317 2.88 15.67 -8.83
C THR A 317 3.35 17.10 -8.66
N GLU A 318 4.44 17.27 -7.92
CA GLU A 318 5.21 18.49 -7.76
C GLU A 318 6.51 18.32 -8.55
N LEU A 319 6.72 19.18 -9.54
CA LEU A 319 7.89 19.18 -10.40
C LEU A 319 8.77 20.37 -10.13
N VAL A 320 9.98 20.13 -9.59
CA VAL A 320 10.95 21.15 -9.25
C VAL A 320 12.07 21.17 -10.29
N LEU A 321 12.12 22.22 -11.07
CA LEU A 321 13.07 22.45 -12.16
C LEU A 321 13.90 23.72 -11.95
N ASP A 322 13.93 24.25 -10.73
CA ASP A 322 14.67 25.47 -10.39
C ASP A 322 16.16 25.32 -10.66
N TYR A 323 16.84 26.44 -10.94
CA TYR A 323 18.30 26.51 -11.14
C TYR A 323 18.79 25.60 -12.26
N ASN A 324 18.06 25.54 -13.38
CA ASN A 324 18.46 24.81 -14.58
C ASN A 324 18.80 25.76 -15.75
N ARG A 325 18.94 25.21 -16.96
CA ARG A 325 19.28 25.95 -18.17
C ARG A 325 18.17 25.89 -19.22
N LEU A 326 16.92 25.84 -18.75
CA LEU A 326 15.76 25.76 -19.64
C LEU A 326 15.60 27.06 -20.43
N THR A 327 15.49 26.98 -21.75
CA THR A 327 15.31 28.13 -22.63
C THR A 327 13.87 28.28 -23.11
N SER A 328 13.11 27.22 -23.06
CA SER A 328 11.68 27.19 -23.36
C SER A 328 11.00 26.17 -22.43
N PHE A 329 9.73 26.40 -22.17
CA PHE A 329 8.91 25.47 -21.41
C PHE A 329 7.80 24.95 -22.31
N SER A 330 7.81 23.63 -22.55
CA SER A 330 6.74 22.93 -23.25
C SER A 330 6.58 21.52 -22.64
N ILE A 331 5.36 21.08 -22.46
CA ILE A 331 5.05 19.80 -21.84
C ILE A 331 4.94 18.72 -22.91
N PRO A 332 5.62 17.56 -22.75
CA PRO A 332 5.45 16.41 -23.64
C PRO A 332 4.02 15.86 -23.58
N GLN A 333 3.44 15.60 -24.75
CA GLN A 333 2.06 15.09 -24.89
C GLN A 333 1.98 13.56 -24.69
N ASN A 334 2.51 13.04 -23.59
CA ASN A 334 2.54 11.60 -23.33
C ASN A 334 1.75 11.18 -22.09
N GLY A 335 0.88 12.04 -21.57
CA GLY A 335 0.03 11.77 -20.39
C GLY A 335 0.75 11.81 -19.04
N SER A 336 2.09 11.80 -18.99
CA SER A 336 2.82 11.74 -17.72
C SER A 336 2.75 13.04 -16.89
N TYR A 337 2.28 14.12 -17.50
CA TYR A 337 2.15 15.45 -16.89
C TYR A 337 0.73 15.79 -16.42
N GLU A 338 -0.25 14.94 -16.66
CA GLU A 338 -1.67 15.20 -16.35
C GLU A 338 -1.95 15.49 -14.87
N ASN A 339 -1.16 14.88 -14.00
CA ASN A 339 -1.30 15.03 -12.55
C ASN A 339 -0.33 16.04 -11.93
N VAL A 340 0.42 16.79 -12.73
CA VAL A 340 1.32 17.82 -12.21
C VAL A 340 0.50 19.02 -11.77
N THR A 341 0.60 19.36 -10.48
CA THR A 341 -0.13 20.48 -9.87
C THR A 341 0.79 21.61 -9.41
N HIS A 342 2.08 21.35 -9.27
CA HIS A 342 3.08 22.32 -8.84
C HIS A 342 4.24 22.30 -9.83
N PHE A 343 4.52 23.46 -10.42
CA PHE A 343 5.67 23.68 -11.29
C PHE A 343 6.56 24.77 -10.68
N HIS A 344 7.77 24.38 -10.31
CA HIS A 344 8.84 25.27 -9.87
C HIS A 344 9.87 25.37 -10.99
N LEU A 345 9.94 26.50 -11.65
CA LEU A 345 10.75 26.78 -12.84
C LEU A 345 11.63 28.01 -12.64
N SER A 346 11.80 28.47 -11.38
CA SER A 346 12.56 29.65 -11.09
C SER A 346 14.03 29.53 -11.47
N ASN A 347 14.70 30.67 -11.68
CA ASN A 347 16.14 30.71 -11.99
C ASN A 347 16.53 29.84 -13.20
N ASN A 348 15.85 30.08 -14.32
CA ASN A 348 16.11 29.49 -15.62
C ASN A 348 16.28 30.57 -16.70
N ASN A 349 16.40 30.20 -17.98
CA ASN A 349 16.53 31.09 -19.12
C ASN A 349 15.29 31.07 -20.02
N ILE A 350 14.11 30.84 -19.47
CA ILE A 350 12.87 30.67 -20.23
C ILE A 350 12.44 31.99 -20.86
N LYS A 351 12.36 32.00 -22.18
CA LYS A 351 11.94 33.19 -22.96
C LYS A 351 10.47 33.13 -23.34
N ARG A 352 9.92 31.92 -23.50
CA ARG A 352 8.51 31.68 -23.85
C ARG A 352 7.96 30.57 -23.00
N LEU A 353 6.77 30.78 -22.51
CA LEU A 353 6.01 29.82 -21.75
C LEU A 353 4.97 29.20 -22.70
N ASN A 354 4.93 27.88 -22.80
CA ASN A 354 3.85 27.17 -23.48
C ASN A 354 3.19 26.24 -22.49
N ILE A 355 2.06 26.68 -21.96
CA ILE A 355 1.30 25.94 -20.93
C ILE A 355 0.10 25.19 -21.49
N SER A 356 -0.03 25.08 -22.82
CA SER A 356 -1.16 24.41 -23.48
C SER A 356 -1.32 22.93 -23.14
N GLY A 357 -0.31 22.30 -22.52
CA GLY A 357 -0.36 20.92 -22.06
C GLY A 357 -0.51 20.73 -20.55
N ILE A 358 -0.60 21.81 -19.78
CA ILE A 358 -0.72 21.77 -18.33
C ILE A 358 -2.13 21.34 -17.90
N SER A 359 -2.21 20.50 -16.87
CA SER A 359 -3.47 20.15 -16.24
C SER A 359 -4.17 21.37 -15.63
N LYS A 360 -5.50 21.45 -15.74
CA LYS A 360 -6.31 22.48 -15.07
C LYS A 360 -6.28 22.39 -13.54
N LYS A 361 -5.67 21.36 -13.00
CA LYS A 361 -5.50 21.14 -11.55
C LYS A 361 -4.23 21.80 -11.00
N ILE A 362 -3.57 22.63 -11.79
CA ILE A 362 -2.37 23.35 -11.33
C ILE A 362 -2.69 24.25 -10.15
N LYS A 363 -1.88 24.16 -9.09
CA LYS A 363 -2.00 24.96 -7.87
C LYS A 363 -0.89 25.98 -7.71
N VAL A 364 0.30 25.63 -8.18
CA VAL A 364 1.50 26.46 -8.08
C VAL A 364 2.20 26.53 -9.42
N LEU A 365 2.50 27.75 -9.86
CA LEU A 365 3.38 28.01 -10.99
C LEU A 365 4.37 29.11 -10.60
N ASP A 366 5.62 28.69 -10.46
CA ASP A 366 6.74 29.64 -10.23
C ASP A 366 7.62 29.70 -11.48
N VAL A 367 7.59 30.81 -12.15
CA VAL A 367 8.45 31.15 -13.31
C VAL A 367 9.25 32.41 -13.04
N SER A 368 9.45 32.79 -11.76
CA SER A 368 10.26 33.93 -11.38
C SER A 368 11.71 33.77 -11.82
N HIS A 369 12.47 34.86 -11.87
CA HIS A 369 13.88 34.87 -12.25
C HIS A 369 14.15 34.12 -13.58
N ASN A 370 13.40 34.46 -14.61
CA ASN A 370 13.54 33.94 -15.96
C ASN A 370 13.75 35.07 -16.98
N ASN A 371 13.64 34.76 -18.26
CA ASN A 371 13.82 35.74 -19.34
C ASN A 371 12.51 35.93 -20.15
N LEU A 372 11.37 35.87 -19.46
CA LEU A 372 10.05 36.04 -20.06
C LEU A 372 9.80 37.52 -20.40
N THR A 373 9.39 37.76 -21.63
CA THR A 373 9.08 39.14 -22.10
C THR A 373 7.60 39.39 -22.26
N VAL A 374 6.84 38.36 -22.65
CA VAL A 374 5.39 38.40 -22.87
C VAL A 374 4.77 37.04 -22.52
N LEU A 375 3.54 37.06 -22.00
CA LEU A 375 2.68 35.86 -21.94
C LEU A 375 1.68 35.91 -23.08
N THR A 376 1.49 34.77 -23.75
CA THR A 376 0.49 34.72 -24.82
C THR A 376 -0.93 34.91 -24.27
N PRO A 377 -1.89 35.41 -25.04
CA PRO A 377 -3.28 35.48 -24.63
C PRO A 377 -3.88 34.12 -24.24
N GLU A 378 -3.39 33.05 -24.86
CA GLU A 378 -3.78 31.66 -24.53
C GLU A 378 -3.28 31.29 -23.14
N ASP A 379 -2.00 31.57 -22.81
CA ASP A 379 -1.41 31.30 -21.50
C ASP A 379 -2.11 32.07 -20.39
N THR A 380 -2.33 33.39 -20.59
CA THR A 380 -3.02 34.20 -19.59
C THR A 380 -4.46 33.76 -19.37
N SER A 381 -5.18 33.39 -20.44
CA SER A 381 -6.55 32.90 -20.36
C SER A 381 -6.62 31.53 -19.67
N PHE A 382 -5.62 30.65 -19.88
CA PHE A 382 -5.51 29.39 -19.18
C PHE A 382 -5.31 29.63 -17.67
N LEU A 383 -4.33 30.43 -17.28
CA LEU A 383 -4.04 30.76 -15.88
C LEU A 383 -5.25 31.43 -15.20
N GLU A 384 -5.96 32.27 -15.91
CA GLU A 384 -7.17 32.94 -15.40
C GLU A 384 -8.29 31.92 -15.08
N ARG A 385 -8.50 30.94 -15.96
CA ARG A 385 -9.57 29.93 -15.84
C ARG A 385 -9.23 28.79 -14.88
N THR A 386 -8.02 28.75 -14.38
CA THR A 386 -7.60 27.69 -13.45
C THR A 386 -8.08 28.04 -12.03
N PRO A 387 -9.11 27.35 -11.49
CA PRO A 387 -9.73 27.71 -10.22
C PRO A 387 -8.80 27.43 -9.02
N ASP A 388 -8.00 26.40 -9.12
CA ASP A 388 -7.17 25.90 -8.02
C ASP A 388 -5.79 26.57 -7.93
N LEU A 389 -5.48 27.51 -8.80
CA LEU A 389 -4.20 28.23 -8.81
C LEU A 389 -4.10 29.14 -7.58
N ASN A 390 -3.28 28.69 -6.60
CA ASN A 390 -3.11 29.36 -5.32
C ASN A 390 -1.86 30.25 -5.26
N LEU A 391 -0.85 29.92 -6.07
CA LEU A 391 0.43 30.63 -6.11
C LEU A 391 0.93 30.76 -7.53
N LEU A 392 1.10 31.98 -7.95
CA LEU A 392 1.68 32.38 -9.25
C LEU A 392 2.80 33.39 -9.01
N LEU A 393 4.04 33.03 -9.35
CA LEU A 393 5.22 33.87 -9.22
C LEU A 393 5.76 34.24 -10.60
N LEU A 394 5.74 35.51 -10.94
CA LEU A 394 6.10 36.08 -12.25
C LEU A 394 7.18 37.18 -12.16
N HIS A 395 7.64 37.49 -10.93
CA HIS A 395 8.59 38.58 -10.68
C HIS A 395 9.98 38.28 -11.26
N ASP A 396 10.81 39.27 -11.36
CA ASP A 396 12.19 39.22 -11.87
C ASP A 396 12.28 38.59 -13.27
N ASN A 397 11.39 39.04 -14.17
CA ASN A 397 11.42 38.76 -15.59
C ASN A 397 11.43 40.11 -16.36
N PRO A 398 12.09 40.19 -17.53
CA PRO A 398 12.17 41.44 -18.31
C PRO A 398 10.90 41.66 -19.16
N TRP A 399 9.77 41.98 -18.52
CA TRP A 399 8.49 42.13 -19.20
C TRP A 399 8.51 43.33 -20.19
N GLN A 400 8.04 43.09 -21.42
CA GLN A 400 7.72 44.12 -22.38
C GLN A 400 6.38 44.73 -22.04
N CYS A 401 6.32 46.07 -21.81
CA CYS A 401 5.08 46.73 -21.43
C CYS A 401 4.49 47.47 -22.65
N ASP A 402 3.86 46.70 -23.52
CA ASP A 402 3.16 47.15 -24.73
C ASP A 402 1.75 46.56 -24.80
N CYS A 403 1.08 46.66 -25.96
CA CYS A 403 -0.27 46.10 -26.15
C CYS A 403 -0.39 44.64 -25.88
N ASP A 404 0.66 43.85 -26.12
CA ASP A 404 0.66 42.41 -25.94
C ASP A 404 0.71 42.01 -24.44
N THR A 405 1.03 42.96 -23.55
CA THR A 405 1.08 42.74 -22.09
C THR A 405 -0.27 43.04 -21.40
N ILE A 406 -1.26 43.57 -22.09
CA ILE A 406 -2.60 43.83 -21.55
C ILE A 406 -3.22 42.56 -20.93
N PRO A 407 -3.15 41.36 -21.56
CA PRO A 407 -3.67 40.14 -20.95
C PRO A 407 -2.99 39.79 -19.62
N LEU A 408 -1.68 40.05 -19.48
CA LEU A 408 -0.96 39.86 -18.22
C LEU A 408 -1.45 40.84 -17.16
N LEU A 409 -1.64 42.12 -17.50
CA LEU A 409 -2.20 43.13 -16.58
C LEU A 409 -3.58 42.70 -16.05
N TRP A 410 -4.45 42.20 -16.93
CA TRP A 410 -5.76 41.69 -16.52
C TRP A 410 -5.65 40.46 -15.60
N LEU A 411 -4.74 39.54 -15.90
CA LEU A 411 -4.46 38.38 -15.06
C LEU A 411 -4.03 38.82 -13.64
N LEU A 412 -3.13 39.82 -13.53
CA LEU A 412 -2.66 40.32 -12.25
C LEU A 412 -3.80 40.94 -11.44
N ARG A 413 -4.69 41.71 -12.08
CA ARG A 413 -5.85 42.31 -11.42
C ARG A 413 -6.90 41.30 -11.00
N LYS A 414 -7.12 40.25 -11.80
CA LYS A 414 -8.17 39.25 -11.58
C LYS A 414 -7.76 38.16 -10.61
N LYS A 415 -6.52 37.75 -10.64
CA LYS A 415 -5.92 36.70 -9.77
C LYS A 415 -5.05 37.29 -8.66
N PHE A 416 -5.35 38.49 -8.19
CA PHE A 416 -4.55 39.21 -7.21
C PHE A 416 -4.18 38.37 -5.95
N THR A 417 -5.07 37.52 -5.49
CA THR A 417 -4.80 36.62 -4.31
C THR A 417 -3.80 35.54 -4.61
N ALA A 418 -3.74 35.04 -5.85
CA ALA A 418 -2.84 33.97 -6.27
C ALA A 418 -1.46 34.51 -6.66
N VAL A 419 -1.40 35.71 -7.24
CA VAL A 419 -0.13 36.34 -7.62
C VAL A 419 0.53 36.94 -6.38
N LYS A 420 1.71 36.43 -6.05
CA LYS A 420 2.54 36.98 -4.98
C LYS A 420 3.65 37.84 -5.55
N LEU A 421 4.11 38.82 -4.75
CA LEU A 421 5.13 39.78 -5.15
C LEU A 421 4.80 40.54 -6.44
N SER A 422 3.51 40.87 -6.65
CA SER A 422 3.03 41.60 -7.82
C SER A 422 3.75 42.95 -8.01
N GLN A 423 4.17 43.61 -6.93
CA GLN A 423 4.94 44.87 -6.95
C GLN A 423 6.32 44.72 -7.62
N ASN A 424 6.89 43.53 -7.61
CA ASN A 424 8.19 43.21 -8.22
C ASN A 424 8.05 42.74 -9.69
N ILE A 425 6.84 42.77 -10.24
CA ILE A 425 6.63 42.51 -11.66
C ILE A 425 6.84 43.87 -12.37
N THR A 426 8.02 44.03 -12.95
CA THR A 426 8.46 45.31 -13.54
C THR A 426 8.69 45.16 -15.03
N CYS A 427 8.43 46.28 -15.72
CA CYS A 427 8.81 46.46 -17.12
C CYS A 427 10.32 46.59 -17.27
N GLN A 428 10.84 46.55 -18.49
CA GLN A 428 12.27 46.75 -18.77
C GLN A 428 12.80 48.12 -18.32
N ASP A 429 11.93 49.10 -18.19
CA ASP A 429 12.22 50.48 -17.69
C ASP A 429 12.10 50.58 -16.16
N ASN A 430 11.97 49.47 -15.42
CA ASN A 430 11.74 49.37 -13.98
C ASN A 430 10.41 49.95 -13.48
N THR A 431 9.45 50.24 -14.35
CA THR A 431 8.11 50.61 -13.90
C THR A 431 7.32 49.38 -13.46
N SER A 432 6.59 49.47 -12.33
CA SER A 432 5.75 48.37 -11.87
C SER A 432 4.53 48.21 -12.79
N LEU A 433 4.38 47.00 -13.36
CA LEU A 433 3.27 46.67 -14.27
C LEU A 433 1.90 46.83 -13.61
N GLU A 434 1.79 46.53 -12.32
CA GLU A 434 0.54 46.63 -11.55
C GLU A 434 -0.04 48.05 -11.52
N LYS A 435 0.82 49.08 -11.61
CA LYS A 435 0.43 50.50 -11.52
C LYS A 435 0.05 51.09 -12.86
N LEU A 436 0.31 50.42 -13.97
CA LEU A 436 0.02 50.92 -15.31
C LEU A 436 -1.46 50.74 -15.66
N GLU A 437 -2.02 51.73 -16.39
CA GLU A 437 -3.36 51.64 -16.97
C GLU A 437 -3.30 51.10 -18.40
N GLU A 438 -4.39 50.46 -18.85
CA GLU A 438 -4.49 49.88 -20.20
C GLU A 438 -4.25 50.90 -21.31
N THR A 439 -4.70 52.15 -21.08
CA THR A 439 -4.50 53.26 -21.99
C THR A 439 -3.05 53.68 -22.14
N GLN A 440 -2.20 53.40 -21.14
CA GLN A 440 -0.75 53.66 -21.16
C GLN A 440 0.01 52.57 -21.90
N LEU A 441 -0.46 51.29 -21.82
CA LEU A 441 0.13 50.18 -22.52
C LEU A 441 -0.28 50.14 -23.99
N CYS A 442 -1.53 50.52 -24.31
CA CYS A 442 -2.06 50.47 -25.65
C CYS A 442 -3.06 51.60 -25.91
N PRO A 443 -2.73 52.64 -26.69
CA PRO A 443 -3.69 53.64 -27.10
C PRO A 443 -4.71 53.02 -28.06
N SER A 444 -5.90 52.91 -27.58
CA SER A 444 -7.12 52.26 -28.03
C SER A 444 -7.36 51.99 -29.51
N SER A 445 -7.75 50.77 -29.81
CA SER A 445 -8.64 50.46 -30.93
C SER A 445 -9.62 49.36 -30.49
N GLY A 446 -10.88 49.71 -30.34
CA GLY A 446 -11.91 48.87 -29.73
C GLY A 446 -12.42 47.70 -30.58
N SER A 447 -12.93 46.69 -29.93
CA SER A 447 -13.76 45.68 -30.58
C SER A 447 -14.78 45.02 -29.63
N ILE A 448 -16.04 45.19 -29.96
CA ILE A 448 -17.23 44.59 -29.31
C ILE A 448 -17.44 43.12 -29.69
N ILE A 449 -16.66 42.56 -30.63
CA ILE A 449 -16.91 41.24 -31.22
C ILE A 449 -16.49 40.07 -30.32
N THR A 450 -15.54 40.28 -29.40
CA THR A 450 -14.99 39.19 -28.56
C THR A 450 -15.92 38.74 -27.42
N THR A 451 -16.87 39.54 -27.00
CA THR A 451 -17.79 39.25 -25.90
C THR A 451 -18.88 38.21 -26.28
N ILE A 452 -19.30 38.19 -27.55
CA ILE A 452 -20.38 37.28 -28.02
C ILE A 452 -19.92 35.85 -28.12
N ILE A 453 -18.65 35.57 -28.51
CA ILE A 453 -18.10 34.22 -28.65
C ILE A 453 -17.93 33.52 -27.30
N GLY A 454 -17.62 34.26 -26.22
CA GLY A 454 -17.45 33.71 -24.88
C GLY A 454 -18.69 33.03 -24.28
N PHE A 455 -19.89 33.58 -24.58
CA PHE A 455 -21.15 33.04 -24.05
C PHE A 455 -21.55 31.65 -24.65
N VAL A 456 -21.22 31.41 -25.91
CA VAL A 456 -21.56 30.15 -26.59
C VAL A 456 -20.73 28.99 -26.07
N LEU A 457 -19.45 29.21 -25.75
CA LEU A 457 -18.53 28.18 -25.25
C LEU A 457 -18.84 27.79 -23.79
N ALA A 458 -19.31 28.75 -22.96
CA ALA A 458 -19.70 28.46 -21.57
C ALA A 458 -20.90 27.52 -21.47
N PHE A 459 -21.85 27.60 -22.40
CA PHE A 459 -23.03 26.73 -22.41
C PHE A 459 -22.70 25.27 -22.77
N LEU A 460 -21.77 25.03 -23.68
CA LEU A 460 -21.31 23.68 -24.05
C LEU A 460 -20.58 22.97 -22.92
N SER A 461 -19.79 23.67 -22.11
CA SER A 461 -19.06 23.10 -20.98
C SER A 461 -20.00 22.62 -19.86
N LEU A 462 -21.12 23.31 -19.67
CA LEU A 462 -22.11 22.95 -18.65
C LEU A 462 -22.83 21.64 -18.98
N LEU A 463 -23.06 21.37 -20.27
CA LEU A 463 -23.65 20.11 -20.72
C LEU A 463 -22.71 18.92 -20.49
N ILE A 464 -21.42 19.07 -20.74
CA ILE A 464 -20.42 18.00 -20.55
C ILE A 464 -20.29 17.62 -19.07
N THR A 465 -20.33 18.62 -18.16
CA THR A 465 -20.28 18.35 -16.71
C THR A 465 -21.50 17.64 -16.19
N CYS A 466 -22.70 17.92 -16.71
CA CYS A 466 -23.93 17.19 -16.38
C CYS A 466 -23.85 15.72 -16.81
N PHE A 467 -23.35 15.43 -18.01
CA PHE A 467 -23.23 14.06 -18.50
C PHE A 467 -22.18 13.25 -17.72
N THR A 468 -21.06 13.86 -17.35
CA THR A 468 -20.05 13.19 -16.55
C THR A 468 -20.52 12.93 -15.11
N ALA A 469 -21.26 13.85 -14.50
CA ALA A 469 -21.86 13.65 -13.19
C ALA A 469 -22.88 12.48 -13.17
N LEU A 470 -23.75 12.40 -14.18
CA LEU A 470 -24.69 11.29 -14.35
C LEU A 470 -23.96 9.96 -14.55
N TYR A 471 -22.89 9.93 -15.33
CA TYR A 471 -22.08 8.72 -15.49
C TYR A 471 -21.45 8.27 -14.16
N TYR A 472 -20.89 9.17 -13.37
CA TYR A 472 -20.31 8.81 -12.06
C TYR A 472 -21.37 8.33 -11.07
N GLN A 473 -22.54 8.93 -11.06
CA GLN A 473 -23.64 8.55 -10.16
C GLN A 473 -24.21 7.15 -10.47
N TYR A 474 -24.26 6.76 -11.75
CA TYR A 474 -24.84 5.49 -12.20
C TYR A 474 -23.80 4.47 -12.69
N ARG A 475 -22.51 4.70 -12.47
CA ARG A 475 -21.40 3.89 -12.97
C ARG A 475 -21.59 2.39 -12.71
N THR A 476 -21.92 1.99 -11.49
CA THR A 476 -22.09 0.57 -11.13
C THR A 476 -23.28 -0.06 -11.84
N GLN A 477 -24.39 0.66 -11.97
CA GLN A 477 -25.58 0.17 -12.67
C GLN A 477 -25.33 0.07 -14.18
N ILE A 478 -24.60 1.02 -14.76
CA ILE A 478 -24.19 1.00 -16.16
C ILE A 478 -23.27 -0.19 -16.43
N HIS A 479 -22.30 -0.49 -15.55
CA HIS A 479 -21.41 -1.63 -15.69
C HIS A 479 -22.16 -2.96 -15.65
N ILE A 480 -23.12 -3.13 -14.71
CA ILE A 480 -23.96 -4.32 -14.61
C ILE A 480 -24.87 -4.45 -15.84
N TYR A 481 -25.43 -3.34 -16.31
CA TYR A 481 -26.25 -3.33 -17.54
C TYR A 481 -25.42 -3.69 -18.78
N CYS A 482 -24.22 -3.15 -18.93
CA CYS A 482 -23.28 -3.49 -20.02
C CYS A 482 -22.89 -4.96 -19.99
N PHE A 483 -22.62 -5.53 -18.81
CA PHE A 483 -22.31 -6.95 -18.62
C PHE A 483 -23.51 -7.86 -18.97
N SER A 484 -24.72 -7.47 -18.61
CA SER A 484 -25.97 -8.19 -18.90
C SER A 484 -26.44 -8.00 -20.34
N SER A 485 -25.84 -7.08 -21.09
CA SER A 485 -26.24 -6.76 -22.46
C SER A 485 -25.88 -7.90 -23.43
N LYS A 486 -26.76 -8.15 -24.41
CA LYS A 486 -26.48 -9.08 -25.53
C LYS A 486 -25.41 -8.57 -26.50
N TRP A 487 -24.92 -7.34 -26.35
CA TRP A 487 -23.89 -6.75 -27.19
C TRP A 487 -22.50 -7.11 -26.67
N LYS A 488 -21.81 -8.01 -27.35
CA LYS A 488 -20.48 -8.53 -26.99
C LYS A 488 -19.44 -7.42 -26.77
N VAL A 489 -19.48 -6.32 -27.53
CA VAL A 489 -18.56 -5.18 -27.42
C VAL A 489 -18.70 -4.44 -26.09
N LEU A 490 -19.95 -4.23 -25.60
CA LEU A 490 -20.20 -3.59 -24.30
C LEU A 490 -19.77 -4.47 -23.14
N ARG A 491 -19.87 -5.79 -23.28
CA ARG A 491 -19.44 -6.79 -22.28
C ARG A 491 -17.93 -6.85 -22.17
N TRP A 492 -17.21 -6.83 -23.31
CA TRP A 492 -15.75 -6.79 -23.35
C TRP A 492 -15.15 -5.52 -22.71
N MET A 493 -15.77 -4.35 -22.89
CA MET A 493 -15.31 -3.09 -22.28
C MET A 493 -15.35 -3.09 -20.74
N VAL A 494 -16.07 -4.02 -20.13
CA VAL A 494 -16.29 -4.08 -18.67
C VAL A 494 -15.64 -5.30 -18.01
N SER A 495 -15.23 -6.32 -18.81
CA SER A 495 -14.55 -7.51 -18.29
C SER A 495 -13.08 -7.20 -17.96
N HIS A 496 -12.68 -7.41 -16.69
CA HIS A 496 -11.29 -7.34 -16.28
C HIS A 496 -10.63 -8.72 -16.44
N PRO A 497 -9.41 -8.82 -16.98
CA PRO A 497 -8.69 -10.09 -17.06
C PRO A 497 -8.41 -10.62 -15.65
N ASP A 498 -8.65 -11.91 -15.46
CA ASP A 498 -8.48 -12.58 -14.18
C ASP A 498 -6.98 -12.86 -13.92
N ILE A 499 -6.44 -12.27 -12.86
CA ILE A 499 -5.02 -12.35 -12.50
C ILE A 499 -4.67 -13.69 -11.82
N ASP A 500 -5.68 -14.43 -11.31
CA ASP A 500 -5.53 -15.64 -10.49
C ASP A 500 -5.88 -16.94 -11.28
N ALA A 501 -5.40 -17.08 -12.51
CA ALA A 501 -5.72 -18.23 -13.38
C ALA A 501 -5.22 -19.61 -12.86
N ASP A 502 -4.30 -19.62 -11.90
CA ASP A 502 -3.68 -20.83 -11.32
C ASP A 502 -4.47 -21.49 -10.19
N LYS A 503 -5.56 -20.86 -9.72
CA LYS A 503 -6.36 -21.36 -8.61
C LYS A 503 -7.26 -22.55 -9.01
N ARG A 504 -7.41 -23.49 -8.06
CA ARG A 504 -8.15 -24.74 -8.28
C ARG A 504 -9.66 -24.55 -8.41
N TYR A 505 -10.21 -23.55 -7.68
CA TYR A 505 -11.66 -23.26 -7.63
C TYR A 505 -11.89 -21.78 -7.99
N ASP A 506 -13.04 -21.52 -8.58
CA ASP A 506 -13.45 -20.16 -8.90
C ASP A 506 -13.99 -19.42 -7.67
N ALA A 507 -14.69 -20.15 -6.79
CA ALA A 507 -15.08 -19.60 -5.50
C ALA A 507 -15.17 -20.68 -4.40
N PHE A 508 -14.81 -20.28 -3.17
CA PHE A 508 -15.16 -20.99 -1.95
C PHE A 508 -16.42 -20.41 -1.35
N ILE A 509 -17.37 -21.23 -0.95
CA ILE A 509 -18.63 -20.79 -0.32
C ILE A 509 -18.56 -21.03 1.19
N SER A 510 -18.59 -19.93 1.95
CA SER A 510 -18.64 -19.90 3.40
C SER A 510 -20.09 -19.66 3.85
N TYR A 511 -20.65 -20.53 4.66
CA TYR A 511 -22.02 -20.46 5.13
C TYR A 511 -22.22 -21.19 6.46
N ALA A 512 -23.27 -20.83 7.22
CA ALA A 512 -23.66 -21.56 8.42
C ALA A 512 -24.39 -22.87 8.07
N LYS A 513 -24.33 -23.85 8.95
CA LYS A 513 -24.97 -25.17 8.73
C LYS A 513 -26.46 -25.06 8.39
N GLU A 514 -27.14 -24.11 8.98
CA GLU A 514 -28.57 -23.83 8.74
C GLU A 514 -28.83 -23.26 7.35
N ASP A 515 -27.81 -22.72 6.69
CA ASP A 515 -27.89 -22.16 5.33
C ASP A 515 -27.50 -23.18 4.25
N GLU A 516 -27.15 -24.40 4.63
CA GLU A 516 -26.78 -25.47 3.69
C GLU A 516 -27.85 -25.74 2.62
N PRO A 517 -29.18 -25.81 2.96
CA PRO A 517 -30.19 -25.98 1.95
C PRO A 517 -30.19 -24.86 0.90
N PHE A 518 -29.98 -23.61 1.30
CA PHE A 518 -29.91 -22.48 0.39
C PHE A 518 -28.74 -22.60 -0.58
N VAL A 519 -27.57 -23.07 -0.10
CA VAL A 519 -26.38 -23.25 -0.92
C VAL A 519 -26.60 -24.42 -1.90
N VAL A 520 -27.16 -25.53 -1.44
CA VAL A 520 -27.34 -26.77 -2.22
C VAL A 520 -28.46 -26.61 -3.26
N GLU A 521 -29.56 -25.99 -2.89
CA GLU A 521 -30.75 -25.92 -3.75
C GLU A 521 -30.74 -24.73 -4.72
N HIS A 522 -30.05 -23.63 -4.36
CA HIS A 522 -30.10 -22.42 -5.17
C HIS A 522 -28.73 -22.01 -5.74
N LEU A 523 -27.64 -21.99 -4.93
CA LEU A 523 -26.36 -21.45 -5.39
C LEU A 523 -25.59 -22.43 -6.27
N ILE A 524 -25.47 -23.68 -5.85
CA ILE A 524 -24.70 -24.70 -6.58
C ILE A 524 -25.31 -24.97 -7.95
N PRO A 525 -26.64 -25.27 -8.08
CA PRO A 525 -27.22 -25.56 -9.39
C PRO A 525 -27.08 -24.41 -10.38
N GLU A 526 -27.28 -23.17 -9.92
CA GLU A 526 -27.23 -22.01 -10.80
C GLU A 526 -25.80 -21.61 -11.22
N LEU A 527 -24.80 -21.89 -10.38
CA LEU A 527 -23.40 -21.53 -10.66
C LEU A 527 -22.59 -22.66 -11.30
N GLU A 528 -22.83 -23.93 -10.94
CA GLU A 528 -22.12 -25.09 -11.51
C GLU A 528 -22.85 -25.74 -12.70
N GLU A 529 -24.19 -25.73 -12.72
CA GLU A 529 -24.98 -26.51 -13.69
C GLU A 529 -25.72 -25.64 -14.71
N ASN A 530 -26.42 -24.60 -14.25
CA ASN A 530 -27.40 -23.83 -15.02
C ASN A 530 -26.89 -22.47 -15.53
N GLY A 531 -25.87 -22.40 -16.36
CA GLY A 531 -25.38 -21.11 -16.87
C GLY A 531 -24.54 -21.20 -18.12
N GLU A 532 -24.39 -20.08 -18.84
CA GLU A 532 -23.46 -19.95 -19.95
C GLU A 532 -22.00 -20.11 -19.47
N THR A 533 -21.70 -19.68 -18.26
CA THR A 533 -20.42 -19.89 -17.56
C THR A 533 -20.62 -20.81 -16.38
N LYS A 534 -19.89 -21.93 -16.35
CA LYS A 534 -19.90 -22.90 -15.26
C LYS A 534 -18.72 -22.62 -14.34
N PHE A 535 -19.03 -22.27 -13.09
CA PHE A 535 -18.02 -22.00 -12.08
C PHE A 535 -17.70 -23.26 -11.27
N LYS A 536 -16.46 -23.43 -10.89
CA LYS A 536 -16.00 -24.53 -10.05
C LYS A 536 -15.98 -24.09 -8.58
N LEU A 537 -16.92 -24.56 -7.80
CA LEU A 537 -17.09 -24.16 -6.40
C LEU A 537 -16.38 -25.11 -5.45
N CYS A 538 -15.87 -24.58 -4.34
CA CYS A 538 -15.40 -25.32 -3.18
C CYS A 538 -16.41 -25.18 -2.05
N VAL A 539 -16.93 -26.29 -1.57
CA VAL A 539 -17.91 -26.34 -0.47
C VAL A 539 -17.52 -27.37 0.58
N HIS A 540 -17.64 -27.01 1.85
CA HIS A 540 -17.08 -27.81 2.95
C HIS A 540 -17.65 -29.23 3.03
N PHE A 541 -18.96 -29.45 2.81
CA PHE A 541 -19.55 -30.79 2.92
C PHE A 541 -19.06 -31.76 1.81
N ARG A 542 -18.59 -31.25 0.68
CA ARG A 542 -18.14 -32.04 -0.48
C ARG A 542 -16.64 -32.13 -0.61
N ASP A 543 -15.94 -31.01 -0.34
CA ASP A 543 -14.54 -30.84 -0.75
C ASP A 543 -13.54 -30.93 0.42
N TRP A 544 -14.02 -30.94 1.68
CA TRP A 544 -13.16 -31.06 2.85
C TRP A 544 -12.88 -32.53 3.22
N LYS A 545 -11.67 -32.78 3.68
CA LYS A 545 -11.26 -34.11 4.08
C LYS A 545 -11.61 -34.38 5.55
N GLY A 546 -12.28 -35.48 5.83
CA GLY A 546 -12.52 -35.92 7.21
C GLY A 546 -11.20 -36.24 7.95
N GLY A 547 -11.05 -35.68 9.16
CA GLY A 547 -9.89 -35.91 10.01
C GLY A 547 -8.87 -34.78 10.03
N ASP A 548 -8.88 -33.86 9.07
CA ASP A 548 -8.01 -32.68 9.06
C ASP A 548 -8.57 -31.57 9.96
N SER A 549 -7.69 -30.71 10.47
CA SER A 549 -8.14 -29.59 11.31
C SER A 549 -8.95 -28.57 10.52
N ILE A 550 -10.09 -28.12 11.06
CA ILE A 550 -10.99 -27.15 10.41
C ILE A 550 -10.25 -25.85 10.01
N PRO A 551 -9.43 -25.21 10.87
CA PRO A 551 -8.72 -23.99 10.49
C PRO A 551 -7.78 -24.16 9.29
N SER A 552 -7.11 -25.32 9.17
CA SER A 552 -6.22 -25.58 8.04
C SER A 552 -7.00 -25.77 6.74
N GLN A 553 -8.19 -26.38 6.81
CA GLN A 553 -9.07 -26.55 5.65
C GLN A 553 -9.67 -25.23 5.19
N ILE A 554 -10.08 -24.37 6.12
CA ILE A 554 -10.54 -23.01 5.83
C ILE A 554 -9.47 -22.25 5.04
N LEU A 555 -8.26 -22.19 5.57
CA LEU A 555 -7.16 -21.47 4.94
C LEU A 555 -6.85 -22.02 3.54
N SER A 556 -6.76 -23.35 3.43
CA SER A 556 -6.53 -24.02 2.15
C SER A 556 -7.64 -23.73 1.13
N SER A 557 -8.91 -23.72 1.56
CA SER A 557 -10.04 -23.42 0.69
C SER A 557 -10.01 -21.98 0.17
N VAL A 558 -9.72 -21.02 1.05
CA VAL A 558 -9.56 -19.60 0.67
C VAL A 558 -8.39 -19.40 -0.28
N GLN A 559 -7.24 -20.01 0.01
CA GLN A 559 -6.04 -19.86 -0.81
C GLN A 559 -6.13 -20.54 -2.18
N ASN A 560 -6.87 -21.63 -2.30
CA ASN A 560 -7.06 -22.34 -3.56
C ASN A 560 -8.26 -21.85 -4.38
N SER A 561 -8.98 -20.85 -3.90
CA SER A 561 -10.11 -20.25 -4.59
C SER A 561 -9.80 -18.82 -5.05
N ARG A 562 -10.34 -18.44 -6.21
CA ARG A 562 -10.18 -17.08 -6.76
C ARG A 562 -11.01 -16.07 -5.98
N ARG A 563 -12.19 -16.48 -5.53
CA ARG A 563 -13.11 -15.64 -4.73
C ARG A 563 -13.57 -16.42 -3.51
N THR A 564 -14.07 -15.71 -2.51
CA THR A 564 -14.80 -16.32 -1.39
C THR A 564 -16.20 -15.69 -1.35
N ILE A 565 -17.22 -16.52 -1.45
CA ILE A 565 -18.63 -16.13 -1.30
C ILE A 565 -19.04 -16.38 0.15
N VAL A 566 -19.47 -15.35 0.83
CA VAL A 566 -19.97 -15.43 2.21
C VAL A 566 -21.49 -15.28 2.18
N VAL A 567 -22.19 -16.31 2.62
CA VAL A 567 -23.65 -16.27 2.77
C VAL A 567 -23.99 -15.72 4.14
N LEU A 568 -24.29 -14.44 4.17
CA LEU A 568 -24.58 -13.72 5.41
C LEU A 568 -26.04 -13.90 5.81
N SER A 569 -26.24 -14.55 6.96
CA SER A 569 -27.52 -14.79 7.62
C SER A 569 -27.39 -14.57 9.12
N PRO A 570 -28.51 -14.49 9.88
CA PRO A 570 -28.46 -14.46 11.34
C PRO A 570 -27.79 -15.70 11.96
N SER A 571 -27.86 -16.85 11.30
CA SER A 571 -27.19 -18.10 11.70
C SER A 571 -25.70 -18.03 11.46
N PHE A 572 -25.27 -17.42 10.36
CA PHE A 572 -23.87 -17.20 10.06
C PHE A 572 -23.18 -16.33 11.11
N LEU A 573 -23.83 -15.29 11.60
CA LEU A 573 -23.28 -14.40 12.63
C LEU A 573 -23.10 -15.11 14.00
N LYS A 574 -23.87 -16.16 14.26
CA LYS A 574 -23.72 -17.01 15.46
C LYS A 574 -22.68 -18.10 15.29
N SER A 575 -22.24 -18.37 14.07
CA SER A 575 -21.27 -19.42 13.75
C SER A 575 -19.83 -18.91 14.00
N VAL A 576 -19.15 -19.50 14.97
CA VAL A 576 -17.72 -19.21 15.26
C VAL A 576 -16.86 -19.48 14.03
N TRP A 577 -17.14 -20.52 13.28
CA TRP A 577 -16.37 -20.89 12.09
C TRP A 577 -16.65 -19.99 10.89
N GLY A 578 -17.88 -19.55 10.67
CA GLY A 578 -18.22 -18.62 9.60
C GLY A 578 -17.49 -17.29 9.72
N ILE A 579 -17.37 -16.77 10.95
CA ILE A 579 -16.60 -15.54 11.23
C ILE A 579 -15.09 -15.75 10.94
N VAL A 580 -14.55 -16.91 11.32
CA VAL A 580 -13.13 -17.26 11.03
C VAL A 580 -12.89 -17.37 9.52
N GLU A 581 -13.83 -17.95 8.77
CA GLU A 581 -13.78 -18.04 7.30
C GLU A 581 -13.78 -16.66 6.67
N PHE A 582 -14.67 -15.76 7.11
CA PHE A 582 -14.70 -14.38 6.63
C PHE A 582 -13.40 -13.64 6.91
N ARG A 583 -12.89 -13.69 8.15
CA ARG A 583 -11.63 -13.03 8.53
C ARG A 583 -10.45 -13.57 7.75
N THR A 584 -10.39 -14.87 7.52
CA THR A 584 -9.33 -15.50 6.72
C THR A 584 -9.38 -15.00 5.28
N ALA A 585 -10.56 -14.96 4.68
CA ALA A 585 -10.77 -14.47 3.32
C ALA A 585 -10.45 -12.96 3.19
N HIS A 586 -10.88 -12.16 4.18
CA HIS A 586 -10.61 -10.73 4.22
C HIS A 586 -9.13 -10.41 4.40
N SER A 587 -8.44 -11.13 5.31
CA SER A 587 -6.99 -11.01 5.50
C SER A 587 -6.22 -11.36 4.22
N GLU A 588 -6.62 -12.41 3.51
CA GLU A 588 -5.99 -12.80 2.25
C GLU A 588 -6.25 -11.76 1.14
N ALA A 589 -7.45 -11.18 1.10
CA ALA A 589 -7.79 -10.10 0.18
C ALA A 589 -6.94 -8.83 0.43
N LEU A 590 -6.69 -8.48 1.69
CA LEU A 590 -5.82 -7.35 2.06
C LEU A 590 -4.36 -7.58 1.64
N LYS A 591 -3.83 -8.80 1.78
CA LYS A 591 -2.47 -9.16 1.37
C LYS A 591 -2.27 -9.05 -0.14
N THR A 592 -3.27 -9.43 -0.92
CA THR A 592 -3.19 -9.45 -2.40
C THR A 592 -3.62 -8.14 -3.04
N GLY A 593 -4.19 -7.20 -2.28
CA GLY A 593 -4.66 -5.91 -2.78
C GLY A 593 -5.88 -6.00 -3.72
N THR A 594 -6.54 -7.16 -3.80
CA THR A 594 -7.71 -7.39 -4.65
C THR A 594 -8.92 -7.80 -3.80
N SER A 595 -10.11 -7.27 -4.14
CA SER A 595 -11.36 -7.66 -3.46
C SER A 595 -11.72 -9.10 -3.85
N LYS A 596 -11.40 -10.05 -2.95
CA LYS A 596 -11.65 -11.50 -3.17
C LYS A 596 -12.91 -12.00 -2.48
N VAL A 597 -13.58 -11.18 -1.67
CA VAL A 597 -14.75 -11.57 -0.90
C VAL A 597 -16.03 -11.01 -1.53
N ILE A 598 -17.01 -11.85 -1.73
CA ILE A 598 -18.36 -11.51 -2.22
C ILE A 598 -19.34 -11.85 -1.11
N VAL A 599 -20.09 -10.87 -0.62
CA VAL A 599 -21.08 -11.11 0.44
C VAL A 599 -22.47 -11.21 -0.19
N ILE A 600 -23.15 -12.33 0.06
CA ILE A 600 -24.57 -12.53 -0.24
C ILE A 600 -25.36 -12.28 1.04
N LEU A 601 -26.21 -11.26 1.03
CA LEU A 601 -27.17 -11.03 2.11
C LEU A 601 -28.41 -11.87 1.86
N LYS A 602 -28.54 -12.98 2.58
CA LYS A 602 -29.67 -13.92 2.42
C LYS A 602 -30.93 -13.39 3.09
N GLU A 603 -30.80 -12.85 4.31
CA GLU A 603 -31.88 -12.30 5.13
C GLU A 603 -31.43 -10.98 5.76
N GLU A 604 -32.35 -10.15 6.22
CA GLU A 604 -31.97 -8.93 6.94
C GLU A 604 -31.36 -9.27 8.31
N VAL A 605 -30.07 -9.02 8.42
CA VAL A 605 -29.30 -9.24 9.64
C VAL A 605 -29.38 -7.98 10.51
N GLY A 606 -30.47 -7.78 11.27
CA GLY A 606 -30.59 -6.72 12.27
C GLY A 606 -30.08 -5.32 11.88
N ALA A 607 -29.96 -4.41 12.82
CA ALA A 607 -29.32 -3.14 12.55
C ALA A 607 -27.80 -3.36 12.30
N ILE A 608 -27.25 -2.76 11.25
CA ILE A 608 -25.80 -2.80 10.90
C ILE A 608 -24.90 -2.41 12.10
N THR A 609 -25.47 -1.78 13.12
CA THR A 609 -24.82 -1.39 14.38
C THR A 609 -24.44 -2.58 15.29
N GLU A 610 -25.03 -3.75 15.10
CA GLU A 610 -24.80 -4.95 15.94
C GLU A 610 -23.81 -5.94 15.34
N LEU A 611 -23.28 -5.66 14.14
CA LEU A 611 -22.31 -6.51 13.44
C LEU A 611 -20.89 -6.30 13.98
N GLU A 612 -20.07 -7.35 13.89
CA GLU A 612 -18.62 -7.28 14.15
C GLU A 612 -17.95 -6.21 13.26
N ASP A 613 -17.01 -5.44 13.81
CA ASP A 613 -16.51 -4.23 13.15
C ASP A 613 -15.80 -4.46 11.82
N GLU A 614 -15.09 -5.58 11.66
CA GLU A 614 -14.46 -5.90 10.39
C GLU A 614 -15.50 -6.17 9.28
N LEU A 615 -16.56 -6.92 9.62
CA LEU A 615 -17.64 -7.23 8.68
C LEU A 615 -18.47 -5.99 8.39
N LYS A 616 -18.73 -5.16 9.39
CA LYS A 616 -19.42 -3.88 9.26
C LYS A 616 -18.67 -2.91 8.35
N ALA A 617 -17.37 -2.74 8.60
CA ALA A 617 -16.51 -1.90 7.75
C ALA A 617 -16.48 -2.43 6.31
N TYR A 618 -16.41 -3.76 6.14
CA TYR A 618 -16.44 -4.38 4.82
C TYR A 618 -17.75 -4.10 4.08
N LEU A 619 -18.89 -4.25 4.74
CA LEU A 619 -20.22 -3.99 4.17
C LEU A 619 -20.46 -2.50 3.87
N GLN A 620 -19.84 -1.59 4.60
CA GLN A 620 -19.91 -0.15 4.33
C GLN A 620 -19.01 0.29 3.16
N MET A 621 -17.90 -0.39 2.95
CA MET A 621 -16.92 -0.04 1.91
C MET A 621 -17.14 -0.80 0.59
N ASN A 622 -17.83 -1.94 0.63
CA ASN A 622 -18.01 -2.81 -0.52
C ASN A 622 -19.48 -3.07 -0.80
N THR A 623 -19.79 -3.29 -2.07
CA THR A 623 -21.14 -3.68 -2.49
C THR A 623 -21.39 -5.15 -2.14
N TYR A 624 -22.51 -5.44 -1.51
CA TYR A 624 -23.01 -6.79 -1.27
C TYR A 624 -24.18 -7.13 -2.22
N VAL A 625 -24.45 -8.41 -2.41
CA VAL A 625 -25.51 -8.89 -3.27
C VAL A 625 -26.69 -9.37 -2.41
N LYS A 626 -27.86 -8.73 -2.52
CA LYS A 626 -29.03 -9.08 -1.71
C LYS A 626 -29.86 -10.15 -2.42
N TRP A 627 -30.11 -11.27 -1.73
CA TRP A 627 -31.00 -12.33 -2.23
C TRP A 627 -32.39 -11.80 -2.48
N GLY A 628 -33.02 -12.24 -3.59
CA GLY A 628 -34.34 -11.78 -3.99
C GLY A 628 -34.36 -10.43 -4.71
N SER A 629 -33.26 -9.77 -4.92
CA SER A 629 -33.19 -8.57 -5.76
C SER A 629 -33.35 -8.92 -7.25
N PRO A 630 -33.97 -8.07 -8.07
CA PRO A 630 -34.21 -8.36 -9.50
C PRO A 630 -32.92 -8.61 -10.30
N TRP A 631 -31.78 -8.10 -9.80
CA TRP A 631 -30.47 -8.19 -10.44
C TRP A 631 -29.49 -9.10 -9.69
N PHE A 632 -29.97 -9.95 -8.77
CA PHE A 632 -29.13 -10.80 -7.91
C PHE A 632 -28.13 -11.64 -8.71
N TRP A 633 -28.62 -12.43 -9.65
CA TRP A 633 -27.79 -13.33 -10.43
C TRP A 633 -26.78 -12.62 -11.33
N GLN A 634 -27.21 -11.50 -11.93
CA GLN A 634 -26.32 -10.67 -12.75
C GLN A 634 -25.19 -10.04 -11.92
N GLN A 635 -25.51 -9.53 -10.74
CA GLN A 635 -24.52 -8.96 -9.82
C GLN A 635 -23.57 -10.03 -9.29
N LEU A 636 -24.09 -11.20 -8.91
CA LEU A 636 -23.27 -12.30 -8.40
C LEU A 636 -22.33 -12.85 -9.48
N LYS A 637 -22.87 -13.12 -10.68
CA LYS A 637 -22.09 -13.59 -11.82
C LYS A 637 -21.05 -12.55 -12.27
N PHE A 638 -21.37 -11.26 -12.24
CA PHE A 638 -20.42 -10.19 -12.53
C PHE A 638 -19.25 -10.13 -11.53
N ALA A 639 -19.50 -10.42 -10.26
CA ALA A 639 -18.47 -10.41 -9.22
C ALA A 639 -17.58 -11.66 -9.22
N LEU A 640 -17.97 -12.75 -9.89
CA LEU A 640 -17.20 -13.98 -10.03
C LEU A 640 -16.18 -13.87 -11.17
N PRO A 641 -15.09 -14.68 -11.13
CA PRO A 641 -14.07 -14.67 -12.17
C PRO A 641 -14.63 -15.19 -13.50
N HIS A 642 -14.32 -14.49 -14.58
CA HIS A 642 -14.74 -14.88 -15.91
C HIS A 642 -13.56 -15.41 -16.71
N PRO A 643 -13.74 -16.51 -17.48
CA PRO A 643 -12.73 -16.92 -18.43
C PRO A 643 -12.55 -15.81 -19.48
N PRO A 644 -11.31 -15.60 -19.98
CA PRO A 644 -11.10 -14.66 -21.07
C PRO A 644 -11.96 -15.06 -22.25
N GLU A 645 -12.81 -14.15 -22.71
CA GLU A 645 -13.60 -14.38 -23.94
C GLU A 645 -12.63 -14.53 -25.10
N ASP A 646 -12.84 -15.56 -25.92
CA ASP A 646 -12.03 -15.81 -27.12
C ASP A 646 -12.11 -14.61 -28.07
N PRO A 647 -10.99 -14.00 -28.44
CA PRO A 647 -10.99 -12.82 -29.31
C PRO A 647 -11.51 -13.07 -30.74
N ASP A 648 -11.70 -14.34 -31.14
CA ASP A 648 -12.08 -14.70 -32.52
C ASP A 648 -13.52 -14.28 -32.91
N ASP A 649 -14.36 -13.97 -31.92
CA ASP A 649 -15.77 -13.60 -32.17
C ASP A 649 -16.01 -12.08 -32.33
N ILE A 650 -14.97 -11.22 -32.16
CA ILE A 650 -15.09 -9.75 -32.17
C ILE A 650 -14.56 -9.12 -33.47
N SER A 651 -14.10 -9.93 -34.41
CA SER A 651 -13.34 -9.50 -35.61
C SER A 651 -14.12 -8.67 -36.64
N CYS A 652 -15.39 -8.31 -36.41
CA CYS A 652 -16.22 -7.61 -37.41
C CYS A 652 -16.46 -6.11 -37.21
N PHE A 653 -15.99 -5.48 -36.08
CA PHE A 653 -16.39 -4.07 -35.82
C PHE A 653 -15.24 -3.08 -35.54
N PHE A 654 -14.05 -3.54 -35.21
CA PHE A 654 -12.86 -2.68 -35.16
C PHE A 654 -11.67 -3.45 -35.72
N GLY A 655 -10.95 -2.81 -36.66
CA GLY A 655 -9.84 -3.38 -37.40
C GLY A 655 -8.89 -4.25 -36.59
N CYS A 656 -8.47 -5.33 -37.19
CA CYS A 656 -7.70 -6.44 -36.67
C CYS A 656 -6.52 -6.05 -35.77
N PHE A 657 -6.48 -6.58 -34.56
CA PHE A 657 -5.26 -6.65 -33.76
C PHE A 657 -4.70 -8.08 -33.78
N PRO A 658 -3.38 -8.28 -33.92
CA PRO A 658 -2.81 -9.62 -34.00
C PRO A 658 -2.88 -10.36 -32.66
N LYS A 659 -3.33 -11.61 -32.72
CA LYS A 659 -3.34 -12.57 -31.62
C LYS A 659 -1.98 -13.21 -31.46
N ILE A 660 -1.34 -13.11 -30.31
CA ILE A 660 -0.16 -13.91 -29.97
C ILE A 660 -0.64 -15.17 -29.26
N SER A 661 -0.67 -16.29 -29.98
CA SER A 661 -0.92 -17.63 -29.41
C SER A 661 0.38 -18.19 -28.86
N LYS A 662 0.37 -18.56 -27.56
CA LYS A 662 1.41 -19.39 -26.95
C LYS A 662 1.02 -20.86 -27.09
N ASP A 663 1.21 -21.45 -28.25
CA ASP A 663 1.22 -22.91 -28.36
C ASP A 663 2.49 -23.37 -29.09
N THR A 664 3.30 -24.06 -28.32
CA THR A 664 4.49 -24.74 -28.73
C THR A 664 4.13 -26.03 -29.45
N ARG A 665 4.02 -26.00 -30.78
CA ARG A 665 4.43 -27.12 -31.68
C ARG A 665 4.25 -26.74 -33.15
N SER A 666 5.38 -26.64 -33.79
CA SER A 666 5.62 -26.75 -35.28
C SER A 666 4.42 -26.57 -36.19
N HIS A 667 4.38 -25.46 -36.91
CA HIS A 667 4.31 -25.31 -38.35
C HIS A 667 4.08 -23.83 -38.66
N ASN A 668 4.81 -23.31 -39.66
CA ASN A 668 4.64 -21.93 -40.15
C ASN A 668 3.18 -21.70 -40.55
N VAL A 669 2.47 -20.89 -39.74
CA VAL A 669 1.12 -20.42 -40.09
C VAL A 669 1.23 -18.94 -40.40
N LEU A 670 1.02 -18.63 -41.67
CA LEU A 670 0.79 -17.26 -42.16
C LEU A 670 -0.55 -16.76 -41.54
N GLN A 671 -0.51 -15.74 -40.70
CA GLN A 671 -1.74 -15.09 -40.22
C GLN A 671 -1.95 -13.76 -40.97
N ASN A 672 -3.14 -13.58 -41.50
CA ASN A 672 -3.55 -12.33 -42.16
C ASN A 672 -3.80 -11.24 -41.13
N VAL A 673 -3.20 -10.08 -41.30
CA VAL A 673 -3.40 -8.87 -40.52
C VAL A 673 -4.12 -7.85 -41.41
N CYS A 674 -5.32 -7.44 -41.03
CA CYS A 674 -6.04 -6.37 -41.75
C CYS A 674 -5.59 -4.99 -41.22
N LEU A 675 -5.16 -4.13 -42.09
CA LEU A 675 -4.88 -2.73 -41.83
C LEU A 675 -6.09 -1.86 -42.17
N LYS A 676 -6.15 -0.68 -41.58
CA LYS A 676 -7.19 0.32 -41.84
C LYS A 676 -7.10 0.69 -43.32
N ASP A 677 -8.17 0.53 -44.08
CA ASP A 677 -8.30 0.77 -45.52
C ASP A 677 -8.23 -0.46 -46.46
N GLY A 678 -8.35 -1.68 -45.91
CA GLY A 678 -8.52 -2.89 -46.74
C GLY A 678 -7.24 -3.48 -47.29
N GLU A 679 -6.07 -3.07 -46.79
CA GLU A 679 -4.78 -3.69 -47.10
C GLU A 679 -4.48 -4.85 -46.16
N VAL A 680 -3.88 -5.93 -46.70
CA VAL A 680 -3.52 -7.14 -45.97
C VAL A 680 -2.01 -7.25 -45.85
N ALA A 681 -1.47 -7.31 -44.64
CA ALA A 681 -0.05 -7.55 -44.38
C ALA A 681 0.18 -8.96 -43.80
N TYR A 682 1.28 -9.58 -44.18
CA TYR A 682 1.70 -10.89 -43.67
C TYR A 682 2.95 -10.75 -42.82
N VAL A 683 2.95 -11.40 -41.65
CA VAL A 683 4.10 -11.42 -40.74
C VAL A 683 4.76 -12.79 -40.83
N THR A 684 6.05 -12.83 -41.19
CA THR A 684 6.86 -14.04 -41.18
C THR A 684 7.93 -13.97 -40.11
N GLU A 685 7.96 -14.94 -39.23
CA GLU A 685 8.98 -15.11 -38.20
C GLU A 685 10.12 -15.97 -38.77
N MET A 686 11.33 -15.44 -38.95
CA MET A 686 12.51 -16.21 -39.30
C MET A 686 13.12 -16.90 -38.12
N SER A 687 13.04 -18.22 -38.06
CA SER A 687 13.79 -19.06 -37.13
C SER A 687 15.18 -19.35 -37.72
N GLU A 688 16.24 -18.87 -37.10
CA GLU A 688 17.60 -19.30 -37.36
C GLU A 688 17.80 -20.77 -36.97
N LYS A 689 18.10 -21.63 -37.94
CA LYS A 689 18.63 -22.98 -37.69
C LYS A 689 20.06 -22.88 -37.18
N ARG A 690 20.27 -23.19 -35.91
CA ARG A 690 21.61 -23.50 -35.40
C ARG A 690 22.05 -24.88 -35.82
N ASN A 691 23.08 -24.93 -36.62
CA ASN A 691 23.92 -26.14 -36.80
C ASN A 691 24.78 -26.32 -35.53
N GLY A 692 24.70 -27.51 -34.94
CA GLY A 692 25.43 -27.84 -33.74
C GLY A 692 26.93 -27.93 -34.02
N LYS A 693 27.66 -27.26 -33.16
CA LYS A 693 28.95 -27.61 -32.52
C LYS A 693 29.45 -26.38 -31.80
N ASP A 694 29.51 -26.52 -30.52
CA ASP A 694 30.47 -26.09 -29.49
C ASP A 694 29.78 -25.71 -28.21
N LEU A 695 30.01 -26.55 -27.22
CA LEU A 695 29.74 -26.35 -25.81
C LEU A 695 30.79 -25.38 -25.22
N ASN A 696 30.39 -24.57 -24.26
CA ASN A 696 31.15 -23.78 -23.30
C ASN A 696 31.48 -22.33 -23.66
N SER A 697 30.56 -21.44 -23.30
CA SER A 697 30.89 -20.15 -22.66
C SER A 697 29.64 -19.45 -22.14
N PRO A 698 29.68 -18.63 -21.06
CA PRO A 698 28.49 -18.15 -20.35
C PRO A 698 27.84 -16.95 -21.03
N LEU A 699 26.52 -16.92 -20.97
CA LEU A 699 25.59 -15.95 -21.56
C LEU A 699 25.70 -14.58 -20.85
N SER A 700 25.85 -13.54 -21.65
CA SER A 700 25.49 -12.16 -21.30
C SER A 700 24.09 -11.84 -21.83
N PRO A 701 23.26 -11.07 -21.11
CA PRO A 701 21.90 -10.77 -21.51
C PRO A 701 21.84 -9.44 -22.26
N GLU A 702 21.73 -9.48 -23.60
CA GLU A 702 21.13 -8.41 -24.42
C GLU A 702 21.04 -8.86 -25.87
N LYS A 703 19.85 -9.28 -26.28
CA LYS A 703 19.48 -9.22 -27.70
C LYS A 703 18.01 -8.85 -27.83
N LYS A 704 17.78 -7.62 -28.24
CA LYS A 704 16.49 -7.17 -28.78
C LYS A 704 16.18 -7.92 -30.05
N SER A 705 15.04 -8.59 -30.10
CA SER A 705 14.49 -9.14 -31.36
C SER A 705 13.82 -8.01 -32.14
N SER A 706 14.29 -7.73 -33.33
CA SER A 706 13.65 -6.84 -34.29
C SER A 706 12.61 -7.60 -35.11
N LEU A 707 11.39 -7.07 -35.16
CA LEU A 707 10.30 -7.57 -36.01
C LEU A 707 10.40 -6.85 -37.36
N ILE A 708 10.49 -7.58 -38.47
CA ILE A 708 10.45 -7.03 -39.82
C ILE A 708 9.03 -7.23 -40.34
N ILE A 709 8.36 -6.15 -40.72
CA ILE A 709 7.04 -6.17 -41.36
C ILE A 709 7.20 -5.76 -42.80
N GLU A 710 6.91 -6.67 -43.71
CA GLU A 710 6.84 -6.37 -45.15
C GLU A 710 5.37 -6.16 -45.57
N CYS A 711 5.09 -5.01 -46.15
CA CYS A 711 3.79 -4.71 -46.75
C CYS A 711 3.82 -5.00 -48.24
N VAL A 712 2.89 -5.84 -48.71
CA VAL A 712 2.74 -6.15 -50.16
C VAL A 712 1.44 -5.53 -50.63
N ASP A 713 1.54 -4.65 -51.63
CA ASP A 713 0.41 -3.96 -52.27
C ASP A 713 -0.28 -4.88 -53.29
N THR A 714 -1.55 -5.16 -53.16
CA THR A 714 -2.33 -6.07 -54.00
C THR A 714 -3.05 -5.38 -55.18
N LYS A 715 -2.55 -4.29 -55.69
CA LYS A 715 -3.02 -3.76 -57.00
C LYS A 715 -1.99 -4.00 -58.08
N LEU A 716 -2.28 -4.94 -58.95
CA LEU A 716 -1.57 -5.21 -60.22
C LEU A 716 -1.72 -4.04 -61.22
N PRO A 717 -0.79 -3.81 -62.16
CA PRO A 717 0.49 -4.48 -62.47
C PRO A 717 1.67 -3.53 -62.63
N GLU A 718 2.87 -4.13 -62.54
CA GLU A 718 4.16 -3.72 -63.08
C GLU A 718 5.06 -2.76 -62.29
N HIS A 719 6.14 -3.38 -61.83
CA HIS A 719 7.48 -2.82 -61.52
C HIS A 719 7.67 -1.95 -60.27
N HIS A 720 8.45 -2.53 -59.41
CA HIS A 720 9.26 -2.03 -58.29
C HIS A 720 8.79 -2.37 -56.89
N GLN A 721 9.45 -3.38 -56.33
CA GLN A 721 9.48 -3.67 -54.91
C GLN A 721 10.25 -2.56 -54.18
N ASN A 722 9.58 -1.79 -53.35
CA ASN A 722 10.20 -0.96 -52.33
C ASN A 722 9.64 -1.39 -50.96
N GLY A 723 10.41 -2.18 -50.23
CA GLY A 723 10.12 -2.55 -48.85
C GLY A 723 10.45 -1.40 -47.92
N THR A 724 9.49 -0.96 -47.15
CA THR A 724 9.69 0.02 -46.07
C THR A 724 9.95 -0.72 -44.77
N VAL A 725 11.13 -0.57 -44.22
CA VAL A 725 11.50 -1.14 -42.90
C VAL A 725 11.07 -0.16 -41.82
N ILE A 726 10.16 -0.58 -40.94
CA ILE A 726 9.77 0.17 -39.77
C ILE A 726 10.39 -0.54 -38.57
N ASN A 727 11.29 0.13 -37.84
CA ASN A 727 11.84 -0.35 -36.57
C ASN A 727 10.87 -0.01 -35.44
N VAL A 728 10.44 -1.00 -34.71
CA VAL A 728 9.62 -0.89 -33.49
C VAL A 728 10.50 -1.14 -32.26
#